data_b74c4c9449f6245d3596906b8dd58d7e
#
_entry.id   b74c4c9449f6245d3596906b8dd58d7e
#
_cell.length_a   1.000
_cell.length_b   1.000
_cell.length_c   1.000
_cell.angle_alpha   90.00
_cell.angle_beta   90.00
_cell.angle_gamma   90.00
#
_symmetry.space_group_name_H-M   'P 1'
#
loop_
_entity.id
_entity.type
_entity.pdbx_description
1 polymer ?
#
loop_
_entity_poly.entity_id
_entity_poly.type
_entity_poly.pdbx_seq_one_letter_code
_entity_poly.pdbx_strand_id
1 'polypeptide(L)'
;MLLTRKPGPAGHTAAHGGAMVSSLARGLARSVPTMDRRAFLRRSGLGVGAGMAASQLTLVRKAHAADPAAAAGGANKVEVKRTVCGHCSVGCAVDAVVENGVWVRQEPVFDSPINLGAHCAKGAALRENGHGEYRLKYPMKLVDGKYQRISWDQALSEISAKMLELRKASGPDSIFFIGSSKHNNEQSYLMRKWVSLWGTNNTDHQARICHSTTVAGVANTWGYGAMTNSYNDMQNSKAALYIGSNAAEAHPVSMLHMLHAKEAGTKLIVVDPRFTRTAAKADQYIRIRSGSDIPFLFGMLYHIFNNGWEDKQFIDDRVYGMDKVRADVMAKWTPDKVLEACGVDEATCLQAARTMAENRPSTIVWCMGQTQHSIGNAMVRASCIVQLALGNIGKSGGGANIFRGHDNVQGATDVGPNPDSLPGYYGLAEGSWKHFAKAWGVDFEWIKKQYAPGMMSKPGMTVSRWIDGVLEKNDLIDQDNNLRGLFFWGHAPNSQTRGLEMKTAMDKLDLLVVVDPFPSATAAMAAMPGKPDELNANRAVYLLPATTQFETSGSVTASNRSIQWRERVMEPLWESRTDHMIMYQLADKLGFGKELAGNYKMVPGKGGMMEPETESILKEINSCVWTIGYTGQSPERLKAHMRNMHVFDVKSLRANGGIDKETGYSLDGDYFGLPWPCFGTPSLKHPGTPNLYDTSKHVMHGGGNFRANFGVERDGVSLLAADGSYSKGSDLTTGYPEFDHLLLKKLGWWTDLTPEEQQAAEGKNWKTDPSGGIIRVTMQVHGAYPFGNARARAVVWNFPDPIPQHREALYSTRPDLIAKYPTHDDRKTFWRLPTLFKTVQERNVDIVKSFPLIMTSGRLVEYEGGGDETRSNPWLAELQQHMFVEINPRAANDRGIRNGDDVWVKTPTMAARPDFKGLRVKALVTERVGHDTVFLPFHFAGRWGGADLASYYPQGAMPVVRGEAVNTGTTYGYDAVTMMQETKTTVCQIEKATA
;
A
#
# COMPACT_ATOMS: atom_id res chain seq x y z
N MET A 1 -24.46 -6.37 20.99
CA MET A 1 -24.23 -6.92 22.33
C MET A 1 -24.16 -5.74 23.29
N LEU A 2 -25.26 -5.43 23.96
CA LEU A 2 -25.35 -4.33 24.93
C LEU A 2 -24.68 -4.79 26.23
N LEU A 3 -23.61 -4.15 26.62
CA LEU A 3 -22.96 -4.33 27.90
C LEU A 3 -23.73 -3.54 28.97
N THR A 4 -24.48 -4.23 29.80
CA THR A 4 -25.08 -3.64 31.03
C THR A 4 -24.02 -3.59 32.12
N ARG A 5 -23.72 -2.40 32.66
CA ARG A 5 -22.93 -2.20 33.88
C ARG A 5 -23.73 -2.64 35.11
N LYS A 6 -23.11 -3.36 36.00
CA LYS A 6 -23.61 -3.60 37.38
C LYS A 6 -23.60 -2.28 38.16
N PRO A 7 -24.64 -1.98 38.94
CA PRO A 7 -24.64 -0.78 39.79
C PRO A 7 -23.82 -0.97 41.07
N GLY A 8 -23.00 0.02 41.37
CA GLY A 8 -22.38 0.19 42.70
C GLY A 8 -23.27 1.03 43.63
N PRO A 9 -23.03 1.06 44.94
CA PRO A 9 -23.98 1.59 45.93
C PRO A 9 -24.15 3.10 45.88
N ALA A 10 -25.38 3.48 46.26
CA ALA A 10 -25.93 4.82 46.16
C ALA A 10 -25.37 5.83 47.18
N GLY A 11 -25.20 7.05 46.71
CA GLY A 11 -25.14 8.27 47.51
C GLY A 11 -26.15 9.27 46.97
N HIS A 12 -27.01 9.77 47.83
CA HIS A 12 -28.14 10.66 47.54
C HIS A 12 -27.75 12.04 46.99
N THR A 13 -28.53 12.58 46.05
CA THR A 13 -29.37 13.78 46.22
C THR A 13 -30.20 14.07 44.94
N ALA A 14 -31.39 14.58 45.20
CA ALA A 14 -32.57 14.84 44.34
C ALA A 14 -32.31 15.93 43.23
N ALA A 15 -33.10 16.02 42.14
CA ALA A 15 -34.52 16.20 42.03
C ALA A 15 -34.98 16.33 40.56
N HIS A 16 -36.21 15.85 40.31
CA HIS A 16 -37.24 16.24 39.33
C HIS A 16 -36.95 16.27 37.81
N GLY A 17 -37.63 15.37 37.13
CA GLY A 17 -37.92 15.49 35.67
C GLY A 17 -37.83 14.19 34.89
N GLY A 18 -38.62 13.14 35.20
CA GLY A 18 -38.51 11.91 34.41
C GLY A 18 -39.57 10.85 34.62
N ALA A 19 -40.76 11.24 35.01
CA ALA A 19 -41.82 10.27 35.43
C ALA A 19 -42.63 9.66 34.27
N MET A 20 -42.52 10.12 33.04
CA MET A 20 -43.39 9.67 31.91
C MET A 20 -42.78 8.55 31.06
N VAL A 21 -41.46 8.44 30.98
CA VAL A 21 -40.80 7.42 30.11
C VAL A 21 -40.64 6.08 30.84
N SER A 22 -40.64 6.09 32.17
CA SER A 22 -40.42 4.87 32.96
C SER A 22 -41.67 3.99 33.12
N SER A 23 -42.87 4.50 32.85
CA SER A 23 -44.12 3.73 32.95
C SER A 23 -44.39 2.91 31.68
N LEU A 24 -44.02 3.41 30.47
CA LEU A 24 -44.16 2.66 29.24
C LEU A 24 -43.17 1.48 29.14
N ALA A 25 -41.94 1.66 29.61
CA ALA A 25 -40.95 0.60 29.64
C ALA A 25 -41.28 -0.54 30.64
N ARG A 26 -41.99 -0.24 31.74
CA ARG A 26 -42.46 -1.25 32.70
C ARG A 26 -43.72 -1.98 32.21
N GLY A 27 -44.53 -1.38 31.42
CA GLY A 27 -45.72 -2.01 30.82
C GLY A 27 -45.35 -3.03 29.74
N LEU A 28 -44.36 -2.74 28.90
CA LEU A 28 -43.88 -3.65 27.87
C LEU A 28 -43.10 -4.87 28.41
N ALA A 29 -42.43 -4.74 29.53
CA ALA A 29 -41.66 -5.85 30.13
C ALA A 29 -42.57 -6.94 30.80
N ARG A 30 -43.85 -6.64 31.07
CA ARG A 30 -44.80 -7.59 31.70
C ARG A 30 -45.62 -8.41 30.68
N SER A 31 -45.50 -8.12 29.39
CA SER A 31 -46.32 -8.79 28.35
C SER A 31 -45.55 -9.77 27.47
N VAL A 32 -44.27 -10.05 27.77
CA VAL A 32 -43.45 -10.99 26.98
C VAL A 32 -43.43 -12.35 27.72
N PRO A 33 -44.00 -13.42 27.13
CA PRO A 33 -43.89 -14.76 27.70
C PRO A 33 -42.44 -15.21 27.73
N THR A 34 -42.00 -15.83 28.79
CA THR A 34 -40.69 -16.48 28.91
C THR A 34 -40.62 -17.62 27.90
N MET A 35 -39.86 -17.42 26.81
CA MET A 35 -39.57 -18.45 25.84
C MET A 35 -38.16 -18.99 26.03
N ASP A 36 -37.98 -20.30 25.80
CA ASP A 36 -36.66 -20.88 25.77
C ASP A 36 -35.82 -20.36 24.57
N ARG A 37 -34.50 -20.40 24.72
CA ARG A 37 -33.54 -19.86 23.75
C ARG A 37 -33.67 -20.49 22.34
N ARG A 38 -34.07 -21.76 22.23
CA ARG A 38 -34.25 -22.44 20.93
C ARG A 38 -35.54 -22.05 20.25
N ALA A 39 -36.63 -21.84 21.01
CA ALA A 39 -37.89 -21.35 20.47
C ALA A 39 -37.79 -19.88 20.02
N PHE A 40 -37.02 -19.05 20.75
CA PHE A 40 -36.70 -17.70 20.34
C PHE A 40 -35.91 -17.65 19.00
N LEU A 41 -34.86 -18.46 18.87
CA LEU A 41 -34.04 -18.49 17.66
C LEU A 41 -34.77 -19.04 16.41
N ARG A 42 -35.67 -20.02 16.60
CA ARG A 42 -36.50 -20.52 15.47
C ARG A 42 -37.55 -19.52 15.01
N ARG A 43 -38.15 -18.78 15.94
CA ARG A 43 -39.18 -17.78 15.59
C ARG A 43 -38.59 -16.45 15.13
N SER A 44 -37.44 -16.02 15.65
CA SER A 44 -36.75 -14.82 15.17
C SER A 44 -36.11 -15.03 13.80
N GLY A 45 -35.58 -16.24 13.48
CA GLY A 45 -35.07 -16.57 12.15
C GLY A 45 -36.15 -16.52 11.06
N LEU A 46 -37.37 -16.98 11.34
CA LEU A 46 -38.50 -16.88 10.42
C LEU A 46 -39.11 -15.47 10.36
N GLY A 47 -39.15 -14.77 11.50
CA GLY A 47 -39.68 -13.40 11.56
C GLY A 47 -38.76 -12.36 10.93
N VAL A 48 -37.43 -12.50 11.07
CA VAL A 48 -36.42 -11.62 10.44
C VAL A 48 -36.35 -11.87 8.95
N GLY A 49 -36.42 -13.13 8.48
CA GLY A 49 -36.47 -13.45 7.06
C GLY A 49 -37.72 -12.91 6.38
N ALA A 50 -38.89 -13.08 6.99
CA ALA A 50 -40.14 -12.53 6.48
C ALA A 50 -40.24 -10.99 6.62
N GLY A 51 -39.71 -10.44 7.69
CA GLY A 51 -39.62 -9.00 7.93
C GLY A 51 -38.67 -8.29 6.99
N MET A 52 -37.51 -8.89 6.63
CA MET A 52 -36.60 -8.33 5.64
C MET A 52 -37.16 -8.45 4.23
N ALA A 53 -37.79 -9.55 3.86
CA ALA A 53 -38.48 -9.66 2.56
C ALA A 53 -39.67 -8.69 2.44
N ALA A 54 -40.48 -8.53 3.51
CA ALA A 54 -41.56 -7.57 3.55
C ALA A 54 -41.08 -6.11 3.62
N SER A 55 -39.98 -5.81 4.33
CA SER A 55 -39.42 -4.47 4.40
C SER A 55 -38.75 -4.06 3.10
N GLN A 56 -38.12 -4.97 2.37
CA GLN A 56 -37.59 -4.71 1.03
C GLN A 56 -38.73 -4.45 0.03
N LEU A 57 -39.81 -5.26 0.07
CA LEU A 57 -41.00 -4.99 -0.76
C LEU A 57 -41.75 -3.71 -0.36
N THR A 58 -41.77 -3.35 0.92
CA THR A 58 -42.41 -2.12 1.41
C THR A 58 -41.58 -0.87 1.16
N LEU A 59 -40.22 -0.99 1.21
CA LEU A 59 -39.30 0.11 0.88
C LEU A 59 -39.32 0.38 -0.63
N VAL A 60 -39.37 -0.67 -1.47
CA VAL A 60 -39.57 -0.51 -2.93
C VAL A 60 -40.95 0.08 -3.23
N ARG A 61 -42.03 -0.29 -2.49
CA ARG A 61 -43.35 0.34 -2.65
C ARG A 61 -43.44 1.74 -2.05
N LYS A 62 -42.76 2.08 -0.97
CA LYS A 62 -42.69 3.45 -0.44
C LYS A 62 -41.84 4.40 -1.29
N ALA A 63 -40.85 3.89 -2.03
CA ALA A 63 -40.12 4.67 -3.04
C ALA A 63 -41.02 4.99 -4.25
N HIS A 64 -42.15 4.27 -4.42
CA HIS A 64 -43.15 4.54 -5.46
C HIS A 64 -44.43 5.26 -4.96
N ALA A 65 -44.51 5.55 -3.65
CA ALA A 65 -45.65 6.27 -3.06
C ALA A 65 -45.19 7.61 -2.46
N ALA A 66 -44.54 8.43 -3.25
CA ALA A 66 -44.45 9.86 -3.00
C ALA A 66 -45.64 10.56 -3.67
N ASP A 67 -46.22 11.46 -2.92
CA ASP A 67 -47.46 12.22 -3.15
C ASP A 67 -47.67 12.71 -4.60
N PRO A 68 -48.84 12.53 -5.24
CA PRO A 68 -49.11 12.98 -6.61
C PRO A 68 -49.18 14.49 -6.79
N ALA A 69 -49.01 15.29 -5.74
CA ALA A 69 -49.15 16.75 -5.79
C ALA A 69 -47.81 17.51 -6.07
N ALA A 70 -46.66 16.81 -6.22
CA ALA A 70 -45.39 17.44 -6.55
C ALA A 70 -44.91 17.15 -7.98
N ALA A 71 -45.75 16.66 -8.86
CA ALA A 71 -45.37 16.32 -10.23
C ALA A 71 -45.53 17.50 -11.19
N ALA A 72 -44.64 18.47 -11.08
CA ALA A 72 -44.32 19.39 -12.15
C ALA A 72 -42.81 19.60 -12.23
N GLY A 73 -42.05 18.57 -12.67
CA GLY A 73 -40.62 18.58 -12.88
C GLY A 73 -40.07 17.15 -12.93
N GLY A 74 -39.43 16.77 -14.01
CA GLY A 74 -38.84 15.50 -14.42
C GLY A 74 -38.78 14.34 -13.44
N ALA A 75 -38.99 13.12 -13.91
CA ALA A 75 -38.91 11.90 -13.11
C ALA A 75 -37.53 11.86 -12.36
N ASN A 76 -37.59 11.62 -11.04
CA ASN A 76 -36.35 11.42 -10.23
C ASN A 76 -35.52 10.29 -10.83
N LYS A 77 -34.38 10.64 -11.39
CA LYS A 77 -33.44 9.67 -11.95
C LYS A 77 -32.59 9.07 -10.80
N VAL A 78 -32.87 7.81 -10.47
CA VAL A 78 -32.09 7.03 -9.51
C VAL A 78 -31.22 6.05 -10.27
N GLU A 79 -29.91 6.08 -10.01
CA GLU A 79 -28.91 5.19 -10.59
C GLU A 79 -28.17 4.46 -9.47
N VAL A 80 -27.87 3.18 -9.66
CA VAL A 80 -26.96 2.42 -8.79
C VAL A 80 -25.67 2.20 -9.57
N LYS A 81 -24.57 2.73 -9.06
CA LYS A 81 -23.25 2.61 -9.69
C LYS A 81 -22.35 1.75 -8.83
N ARG A 82 -21.87 0.66 -9.40
CA ARG A 82 -20.95 -0.24 -8.74
C ARG A 82 -19.52 0.27 -8.84
N THR A 83 -18.87 0.44 -7.71
CA THR A 83 -17.53 0.99 -7.61
C THR A 83 -16.69 0.24 -6.58
N VAL A 84 -15.45 0.67 -6.34
CA VAL A 84 -14.49 0.07 -5.41
C VAL A 84 -14.14 1.06 -4.32
N CYS A 85 -14.13 0.61 -3.07
CA CYS A 85 -13.74 1.41 -1.91
C CYS A 85 -12.34 2.01 -2.08
N GLY A 86 -12.17 3.30 -1.75
CA GLY A 86 -10.92 4.04 -1.92
C GLY A 86 -9.98 4.02 -0.70
N HIS A 87 -10.24 3.23 0.36
CA HIS A 87 -9.48 3.37 1.60
C HIS A 87 -8.29 2.40 1.73
N CYS A 88 -8.48 1.12 1.48
CA CYS A 88 -7.42 0.15 1.64
C CYS A 88 -7.40 -0.90 0.53
N SER A 89 -6.30 -1.62 0.45
CA SER A 89 -5.98 -2.57 -0.62
C SER A 89 -6.76 -3.88 -0.61
N VAL A 90 -7.81 -4.02 0.20
CA VAL A 90 -8.69 -5.20 0.18
C VAL A 90 -9.55 -5.21 -1.09
N GLY A 91 -9.94 -4.03 -1.60
CA GLY A 91 -10.73 -3.93 -2.82
C GLY A 91 -12.21 -4.27 -2.61
N CYS A 92 -12.82 -3.80 -1.51
CA CYS A 92 -14.25 -3.99 -1.25
C CYS A 92 -15.11 -3.32 -2.31
N ALA A 93 -16.08 -4.05 -2.86
CA ALA A 93 -17.05 -3.50 -3.79
C ALA A 93 -18.16 -2.75 -3.05
N VAL A 94 -18.65 -1.66 -3.68
CA VAL A 94 -19.65 -0.74 -3.15
C VAL A 94 -20.67 -0.44 -4.23
N ASP A 95 -21.96 -0.51 -3.90
CA ASP A 95 -23.04 0.00 -4.72
C ASP A 95 -23.43 1.41 -4.23
N ALA A 96 -23.12 2.42 -5.02
CA ALA A 96 -23.45 3.82 -4.77
C ALA A 96 -24.79 4.18 -5.38
N VAL A 97 -25.74 4.63 -4.57
CA VAL A 97 -27.05 5.10 -5.02
C VAL A 97 -26.97 6.60 -5.28
N VAL A 98 -27.20 6.98 -6.53
CA VAL A 98 -27.12 8.36 -7.02
C VAL A 98 -28.51 8.82 -7.44
N GLU A 99 -29.00 9.89 -6.84
CA GLU A 99 -30.30 10.50 -7.17
C GLU A 99 -30.06 11.88 -7.79
N ASN A 100 -30.50 12.07 -9.03
CA ASN A 100 -30.33 13.32 -9.78
C ASN A 100 -28.87 13.83 -9.78
N GLY A 101 -27.90 12.91 -9.90
CA GLY A 101 -26.46 13.22 -9.91
C GLY A 101 -25.82 13.36 -8.52
N VAL A 102 -26.59 13.26 -7.44
CA VAL A 102 -26.09 13.34 -6.06
C VAL A 102 -25.96 11.94 -5.45
N TRP A 103 -24.81 11.62 -4.91
CA TRP A 103 -24.57 10.35 -4.20
C TRP A 103 -25.25 10.40 -2.82
N VAL A 104 -26.43 9.77 -2.69
CA VAL A 104 -27.28 9.87 -1.48
C VAL A 104 -27.06 8.73 -0.50
N ARG A 105 -26.68 7.54 -0.98
CA ARG A 105 -26.51 6.33 -0.14
C ARG A 105 -25.50 5.37 -0.75
N GLN A 106 -24.93 4.51 0.06
CA GLN A 106 -24.10 3.40 -0.37
C GLN A 106 -24.45 2.12 0.36
N GLU A 107 -24.24 1.00 -0.30
CA GLU A 107 -24.43 -0.34 0.23
C GLU A 107 -23.20 -1.20 -0.07
N PRO A 108 -22.82 -2.15 0.82
CA PRO A 108 -21.84 -3.17 0.46
C PRO A 108 -22.42 -4.12 -0.59
N VAL A 109 -21.61 -4.56 -1.52
CA VAL A 109 -22.05 -5.53 -2.54
C VAL A 109 -22.08 -6.93 -1.92
N PHE A 110 -23.28 -7.49 -1.78
CA PHE A 110 -23.47 -8.80 -1.16
C PHE A 110 -22.91 -9.94 -2.02
N ASP A 111 -22.93 -9.80 -3.34
CA ASP A 111 -22.42 -10.79 -4.28
C ASP A 111 -20.90 -10.69 -4.49
N SER A 112 -20.24 -9.75 -3.85
CA SER A 112 -18.79 -9.60 -3.98
C SER A 112 -18.07 -10.77 -3.31
N PRO A 113 -17.21 -11.51 -4.02
CA PRO A 113 -16.45 -12.59 -3.41
C PRO A 113 -15.40 -12.06 -2.41
N ILE A 114 -15.06 -10.76 -2.47
CA ILE A 114 -14.05 -10.14 -1.61
C ILE A 114 -14.64 -9.73 -0.27
N ASN A 115 -15.69 -8.92 -0.26
CA ASN A 115 -16.22 -8.33 0.98
C ASN A 115 -17.53 -8.95 1.50
N LEU A 116 -18.14 -9.87 0.76
CA LEU A 116 -19.28 -10.71 1.21
C LEU A 116 -20.39 -9.89 1.88
N GLY A 117 -20.73 -8.72 1.34
CA GLY A 117 -21.71 -7.81 1.92
C GLY A 117 -21.28 -7.05 3.16
N ALA A 118 -19.96 -6.97 3.45
CA ALA A 118 -19.44 -6.27 4.61
C ALA A 118 -18.76 -4.95 4.27
N HIS A 119 -18.90 -3.98 5.19
CA HIS A 119 -18.07 -2.77 5.26
C HIS A 119 -17.38 -2.67 6.62
N CYS A 120 -16.20 -2.04 6.66
CA CYS A 120 -15.61 -1.54 7.91
C CYS A 120 -16.07 -0.10 8.18
N ALA A 121 -15.68 0.48 9.32
CA ALA A 121 -16.04 1.86 9.67
C ALA A 121 -15.67 2.86 8.57
N LYS A 122 -14.47 2.72 7.96
CA LYS A 122 -14.02 3.57 6.85
C LYS A 122 -14.92 3.42 5.60
N GLY A 123 -15.20 2.18 5.21
CA GLY A 123 -16.06 1.89 4.07
C GLY A 123 -17.49 2.39 4.26
N ALA A 124 -18.01 2.34 5.48
CA ALA A 124 -19.34 2.86 5.81
C ALA A 124 -19.41 4.40 5.70
N ALA A 125 -18.31 5.10 5.93
CA ALA A 125 -18.22 6.56 5.85
C ALA A 125 -17.75 7.08 4.46
N LEU A 126 -17.66 6.22 3.44
CA LEU A 126 -17.04 6.51 2.16
C LEU A 126 -17.67 7.70 1.42
N ARG A 127 -19.00 7.82 1.47
CA ARG A 127 -19.75 8.91 0.84
C ARG A 127 -19.28 10.29 1.29
N GLU A 128 -18.95 10.46 2.58
CA GLU A 128 -18.52 11.74 3.13
C GLU A 128 -17.16 12.21 2.54
N ASN A 129 -16.31 11.29 2.09
CA ASN A 129 -15.08 11.66 1.40
C ASN A 129 -15.36 12.28 0.02
N GLY A 130 -16.38 11.77 -0.70
CA GLY A 130 -16.81 12.32 -1.98
C GLY A 130 -17.44 13.73 -1.85
N HIS A 131 -18.29 13.92 -0.84
CA HIS A 131 -19.07 15.15 -0.63
C HIS A 131 -18.47 16.13 0.39
N GLY A 132 -17.37 15.79 1.07
CA GLY A 132 -16.84 16.55 2.19
C GLY A 132 -16.67 18.04 1.92
N GLU A 133 -17.28 18.88 2.76
CA GLU A 133 -17.23 20.33 2.65
C GLU A 133 -15.82 20.92 2.83
N TYR A 134 -14.92 20.16 3.42
CA TYR A 134 -13.53 20.53 3.72
C TYR A 134 -12.57 20.31 2.54
N ARG A 135 -13.08 20.02 1.36
CA ARG A 135 -12.30 19.87 0.13
C ARG A 135 -11.82 21.21 -0.40
N LEU A 136 -10.72 21.16 -1.16
CA LEU A 136 -10.31 22.28 -2.01
C LEU A 136 -11.37 22.48 -3.11
N LYS A 137 -11.84 23.72 -3.29
CA LYS A 137 -12.93 24.05 -4.21
C LYS A 137 -12.46 24.73 -5.48
N TYR A 138 -11.35 25.44 -5.43
CA TYR A 138 -10.76 26.23 -6.51
C TYR A 138 -9.24 26.32 -6.32
N PRO A 139 -8.47 26.65 -7.38
CA PRO A 139 -7.03 26.88 -7.26
C PRO A 139 -6.71 28.03 -6.33
N MET A 140 -5.64 27.89 -5.56
CA MET A 140 -5.20 28.90 -4.61
C MET A 140 -3.68 29.11 -4.69
N LYS A 141 -3.25 30.32 -4.38
CA LYS A 141 -1.85 30.71 -4.23
C LYS A 141 -1.61 31.27 -2.83
N LEU A 142 -0.48 30.94 -2.23
CA LEU A 142 -0.06 31.50 -0.97
C LEU A 142 0.51 32.91 -1.17
N VAL A 143 -0.11 33.92 -0.57
CA VAL A 143 0.30 35.30 -0.61
C VAL A 143 0.28 35.84 0.81
N ASP A 144 1.38 36.37 1.29
CA ASP A 144 1.53 36.96 2.64
C ASP A 144 1.03 36.03 3.76
N GLY A 145 1.39 34.73 3.67
CA GLY A 145 1.03 33.72 4.65
C GLY A 145 -0.44 33.25 4.60
N LYS A 146 -1.23 33.67 3.61
CA LYS A 146 -2.63 33.31 3.43
C LYS A 146 -2.90 32.79 2.01
N TYR A 147 -3.75 31.77 1.90
CA TYR A 147 -4.18 31.23 0.61
C TYR A 147 -5.26 32.12 -0.01
N GLN A 148 -5.00 32.61 -1.23
CA GLN A 148 -5.91 33.42 -2.04
C GLN A 148 -6.36 32.62 -3.26
N ARG A 149 -7.65 32.71 -3.60
CA ARG A 149 -8.20 32.08 -4.82
C ARG A 149 -7.61 32.72 -6.06
N ILE A 150 -7.22 31.90 -7.03
CA ILE A 150 -6.79 32.32 -8.37
C ILE A 150 -7.56 31.50 -9.43
N SER A 151 -7.46 31.86 -10.70
CA SER A 151 -8.04 31.05 -11.78
C SER A 151 -7.12 29.85 -12.12
N TRP A 152 -7.70 28.83 -12.73
CA TRP A 152 -6.94 27.70 -13.26
C TRP A 152 -5.90 28.13 -14.32
N ASP A 153 -6.28 29.05 -15.21
CA ASP A 153 -5.35 29.53 -16.25
C ASP A 153 -4.17 30.27 -15.65
N GLN A 154 -4.41 31.11 -14.65
CA GLN A 154 -3.35 31.78 -13.89
C GLN A 154 -2.46 30.78 -13.20
N ALA A 155 -3.03 29.79 -12.46
CA ALA A 155 -2.27 28.77 -11.75
C ALA A 155 -1.36 27.98 -12.71
N LEU A 156 -1.93 27.42 -13.77
CA LEU A 156 -1.18 26.61 -14.74
C LEU A 156 -0.12 27.41 -15.48
N SER A 157 -0.40 28.67 -15.81
CA SER A 157 0.56 29.55 -16.51
C SER A 157 1.73 29.94 -15.61
N GLU A 158 1.47 30.34 -14.36
CA GLU A 158 2.52 30.69 -13.41
C GLU A 158 3.38 29.48 -13.03
N ILE A 159 2.76 28.30 -12.78
CA ILE A 159 3.47 27.06 -12.47
C ILE A 159 4.36 26.63 -13.62
N SER A 160 3.84 26.57 -14.86
CA SER A 160 4.63 26.18 -16.03
C SER A 160 5.77 27.15 -16.32
N ALA A 161 5.55 28.45 -16.19
CA ALA A 161 6.60 29.45 -16.35
C ALA A 161 7.73 29.25 -15.32
N LYS A 162 7.37 29.01 -14.05
CA LYS A 162 8.35 28.76 -12.97
C LYS A 162 9.09 27.44 -13.18
N MET A 163 8.42 26.40 -13.64
CA MET A 163 9.05 25.13 -13.99
C MET A 163 10.10 25.30 -15.12
N LEU A 164 9.76 26.03 -16.18
CA LEU A 164 10.68 26.30 -17.28
C LEU A 164 11.88 27.17 -16.84
N GLU A 165 11.64 28.16 -15.96
CA GLU A 165 12.69 28.94 -15.32
C GLU A 165 13.66 28.04 -14.55
N LEU A 166 13.15 27.17 -13.67
CA LEU A 166 13.97 26.26 -12.88
C LEU A 166 14.72 25.25 -13.76
N ARG A 167 14.06 24.71 -14.80
CA ARG A 167 14.70 23.82 -15.76
C ARG A 167 15.86 24.47 -16.48
N LYS A 168 15.69 25.73 -16.91
CA LYS A 168 16.75 26.51 -17.57
C LYS A 168 17.92 26.81 -16.64
N ALA A 169 17.63 27.12 -15.38
CA ALA A 169 18.64 27.52 -14.38
C ALA A 169 19.36 26.32 -13.75
N SER A 170 18.68 25.18 -13.56
CA SER A 170 19.16 24.09 -12.71
C SER A 170 18.90 22.69 -13.26
N GLY A 171 18.44 22.58 -14.52
CA GLY A 171 18.14 21.31 -15.17
C GLY A 171 16.82 20.67 -14.75
N PRO A 172 16.36 19.62 -15.47
CA PRO A 172 15.07 18.97 -15.22
C PRO A 172 15.05 18.23 -13.87
N ASP A 173 16.19 17.77 -13.37
CA ASP A 173 16.32 17.04 -12.08
C ASP A 173 16.17 17.94 -10.84
N SER A 174 16.08 19.27 -11.01
CA SER A 174 15.86 20.21 -9.92
C SER A 174 14.41 20.21 -9.40
N ILE A 175 13.50 19.48 -10.05
CA ILE A 175 12.11 19.32 -9.61
C ILE A 175 11.84 17.86 -9.28
N PHE A 176 11.21 17.61 -8.13
CA PHE A 176 10.79 16.28 -7.68
C PHE A 176 9.27 16.14 -7.74
N PHE A 177 8.79 15.04 -8.30
CA PHE A 177 7.37 14.75 -8.47
C PHE A 177 6.93 13.58 -7.59
N ILE A 178 6.13 13.84 -6.56
CA ILE A 178 5.62 12.83 -5.66
C ILE A 178 4.21 12.45 -6.08
N GLY A 179 4.02 11.20 -6.53
CA GLY A 179 2.73 10.66 -6.93
C GLY A 179 1.95 10.01 -5.80
N SER A 180 0.78 9.48 -6.14
CA SER A 180 -0.17 8.91 -5.20
C SER A 180 -0.44 7.43 -5.42
N SER A 181 -0.56 6.69 -4.33
CA SER A 181 -1.15 5.34 -4.31
C SER A 181 -2.68 5.36 -4.30
N LYS A 182 -3.30 6.53 -4.33
CA LYS A 182 -4.74 6.77 -4.49
C LYS A 182 -5.15 7.00 -5.95
N HIS A 183 -4.19 7.33 -6.82
CA HIS A 183 -4.41 7.34 -8.25
C HIS A 183 -4.84 5.96 -8.73
N ASN A 184 -5.71 5.88 -9.74
CA ASN A 184 -5.95 4.65 -10.47
C ASN A 184 -4.71 4.25 -11.29
N ASN A 185 -4.71 3.05 -11.89
CA ASN A 185 -3.55 2.56 -12.66
C ASN A 185 -3.22 3.49 -13.82
N GLU A 186 -4.23 4.00 -14.48
CA GLU A 186 -4.12 4.87 -15.64
C GLU A 186 -3.48 6.22 -15.28
N GLN A 187 -3.89 6.83 -14.18
CA GLN A 187 -3.30 8.08 -13.67
C GLN A 187 -1.86 7.86 -13.19
N SER A 188 -1.59 6.75 -12.51
CA SER A 188 -0.24 6.39 -12.07
C SER A 188 0.71 6.16 -13.24
N TYR A 189 0.26 5.44 -14.27
CA TYR A 189 0.99 5.22 -15.50
C TYR A 189 1.26 6.54 -16.26
N LEU A 190 0.22 7.34 -16.43
CA LEU A 190 0.32 8.64 -17.10
C LEU A 190 1.31 9.56 -16.40
N MET A 191 1.35 9.55 -15.06
CA MET A 191 2.32 10.32 -14.29
C MET A 191 3.76 9.86 -14.56
N ARG A 192 4.03 8.53 -14.64
CA ARG A 192 5.37 8.04 -15.00
C ARG A 192 5.77 8.44 -16.41
N LYS A 193 4.85 8.36 -17.39
CA LYS A 193 5.04 8.85 -18.76
C LYS A 193 5.31 10.35 -18.75
N TRP A 194 4.51 11.14 -18.04
CA TRP A 194 4.64 12.60 -17.93
C TRP A 194 6.03 13.02 -17.42
N VAL A 195 6.47 12.41 -16.31
CA VAL A 195 7.79 12.70 -15.71
C VAL A 195 8.93 12.28 -16.63
N SER A 196 8.76 11.18 -17.38
CA SER A 196 9.72 10.73 -18.39
C SER A 196 9.86 11.73 -19.54
N LEU A 197 8.74 12.30 -20.00
CA LEU A 197 8.74 13.32 -21.05
C LEU A 197 9.24 14.69 -20.56
N TRP A 198 9.11 14.98 -19.28
CA TRP A 198 9.78 16.12 -18.63
C TRP A 198 11.30 15.94 -18.57
N GLY A 199 11.81 14.71 -18.46
CA GLY A 199 13.23 14.41 -18.51
C GLY A 199 13.91 14.20 -17.16
N THR A 200 13.21 13.65 -16.17
CA THR A 200 13.80 13.28 -14.88
C THR A 200 13.32 11.92 -14.39
N ASN A 201 14.14 11.27 -13.54
CA ASN A 201 13.74 10.11 -12.74
C ASN A 201 13.49 10.51 -11.25
N ASN A 202 13.53 11.80 -10.92
CA ASN A 202 13.17 12.33 -9.60
C ASN A 202 11.65 12.29 -9.43
N THR A 203 11.12 11.09 -9.25
CA THR A 203 9.72 10.80 -8.98
C THR A 203 9.61 9.55 -8.13
N ASP A 204 8.62 9.50 -7.24
CA ASP A 204 8.33 8.34 -6.42
C ASP A 204 6.91 8.50 -5.82
N HIS A 205 6.43 7.53 -5.03
CA HIS A 205 5.10 7.60 -4.42
C HIS A 205 5.03 6.86 -3.08
N GLN A 206 3.83 6.78 -2.47
CA GLN A 206 3.66 6.17 -1.14
C GLN A 206 4.13 4.71 -1.03
N ALA A 207 4.23 3.95 -2.13
CA ALA A 207 4.73 2.58 -2.06
C ALA A 207 6.17 2.49 -1.54
N ARG A 208 7.01 3.52 -1.79
CA ARG A 208 8.37 3.61 -1.25
C ARG A 208 8.37 3.56 0.27
N ILE A 209 7.52 4.32 0.92
CA ILE A 209 7.39 4.40 2.37
C ILE A 209 6.39 3.40 2.94
N CYS A 210 5.86 2.52 2.09
CA CYS A 210 4.88 1.48 2.43
C CYS A 210 5.51 0.08 2.35
N HIS A 211 5.79 -0.42 1.15
CA HIS A 211 6.23 -1.80 0.89
C HIS A 211 7.44 -1.92 -0.05
N SER A 212 8.29 -0.91 -0.19
CA SER A 212 9.48 -1.03 -1.05
C SER A 212 10.42 -2.14 -0.60
N THR A 213 10.60 -2.34 0.70
CA THR A 213 11.38 -3.46 1.26
C THR A 213 10.74 -4.82 0.94
N THR A 214 9.42 -4.90 0.94
CA THR A 214 8.69 -6.09 0.50
C THR A 214 8.93 -6.35 -0.99
N VAL A 215 8.72 -5.36 -1.86
CA VAL A 215 8.91 -5.52 -3.30
C VAL A 215 10.32 -6.00 -3.61
N ALA A 216 11.33 -5.32 -3.08
CA ALA A 216 12.73 -5.70 -3.29
C ALA A 216 13.04 -7.09 -2.71
N GLY A 217 12.65 -7.38 -1.47
CA GLY A 217 12.92 -8.65 -0.80
C GLY A 217 12.27 -9.82 -1.52
N VAL A 218 10.98 -9.72 -1.81
CA VAL A 218 10.18 -10.80 -2.42
C VAL A 218 10.57 -11.01 -3.89
N ALA A 219 10.71 -9.93 -4.70
CA ALA A 219 11.09 -10.04 -6.10
C ALA A 219 12.48 -10.66 -6.28
N ASN A 220 13.43 -10.34 -5.40
CA ASN A 220 14.76 -10.93 -5.43
C ASN A 220 14.82 -12.35 -4.87
N THR A 221 13.78 -12.80 -4.18
CA THR A 221 13.67 -14.19 -3.71
C THR A 221 13.10 -15.10 -4.78
N TRP A 222 12.00 -14.74 -5.46
CA TRP A 222 11.29 -15.62 -6.40
C TRP A 222 10.70 -14.97 -7.65
N GLY A 223 10.98 -13.69 -7.91
CA GLY A 223 10.76 -13.06 -9.20
C GLY A 223 9.65 -12.01 -9.27
N TYR A 224 8.59 -12.08 -8.47
CA TYR A 224 7.53 -11.09 -8.41
C TYR A 224 7.42 -10.46 -7.02
N GLY A 225 7.42 -9.13 -6.94
CA GLY A 225 7.34 -8.36 -5.70
C GLY A 225 5.92 -8.16 -5.19
N ALA A 226 5.14 -9.22 -5.04
CA ALA A 226 3.73 -9.14 -4.70
C ALA A 226 3.26 -10.29 -3.80
N MET A 227 2.07 -10.14 -3.22
CA MET A 227 1.35 -11.17 -2.49
C MET A 227 1.19 -12.43 -3.35
N THR A 228 1.54 -13.60 -2.83
CA THR A 228 1.56 -14.82 -3.64
C THR A 228 0.18 -15.42 -3.84
N ASN A 229 -0.71 -15.31 -2.88
CA ASN A 229 -2.07 -15.86 -2.89
C ASN A 229 -3.13 -14.73 -2.83
N SER A 230 -4.29 -14.98 -2.29
CA SER A 230 -5.34 -13.98 -2.11
C SER A 230 -5.84 -13.93 -0.67
N TYR A 231 -6.59 -12.88 -0.31
CA TYR A 231 -7.30 -12.82 0.97
C TYR A 231 -8.24 -14.02 1.14
N ASN A 232 -8.91 -14.40 0.06
CA ASN A 232 -9.87 -15.49 0.01
C ASN A 232 -9.22 -16.84 0.22
N ASP A 233 -8.06 -17.05 -0.39
CA ASP A 233 -7.31 -18.30 -0.32
C ASP A 233 -6.81 -18.64 1.10
N MET A 234 -6.71 -17.64 2.00
CA MET A 234 -6.41 -17.86 3.41
C MET A 234 -7.44 -18.77 4.10
N GLN A 235 -8.66 -18.91 3.56
CA GLN A 235 -9.66 -19.86 4.05
C GLN A 235 -9.21 -21.34 3.88
N ASN A 236 -8.22 -21.59 3.03
CA ASN A 236 -7.65 -22.90 2.78
C ASN A 236 -6.41 -23.19 3.66
N SER A 237 -5.94 -22.22 4.44
CA SER A 237 -4.80 -22.39 5.36
C SER A 237 -5.18 -23.23 6.57
N LYS A 238 -4.22 -24.02 7.09
CA LYS A 238 -4.37 -24.74 8.36
C LYS A 238 -3.69 -24.04 9.52
N ALA A 239 -2.69 -23.21 9.23
CA ALA A 239 -2.10 -22.25 10.17
C ALA A 239 -1.79 -20.94 9.48
N ALA A 240 -1.82 -19.84 10.24
CA ALA A 240 -1.47 -18.51 9.78
C ALA A 240 -0.61 -17.79 10.83
N LEU A 241 0.51 -17.25 10.41
CA LEU A 241 1.38 -16.40 11.22
C LEU A 241 1.23 -14.95 10.76
N TYR A 242 0.68 -14.06 11.59
CA TYR A 242 0.63 -12.62 11.35
C TYR A 242 1.79 -11.95 12.11
N ILE A 243 2.72 -11.35 11.38
CA ILE A 243 3.86 -10.64 11.97
C ILE A 243 3.87 -9.18 11.55
N GLY A 244 3.82 -8.26 12.52
CA GLY A 244 3.76 -6.83 12.23
C GLY A 244 2.56 -6.40 11.39
N SER A 245 1.43 -7.11 11.49
CA SER A 245 0.21 -6.90 10.72
C SER A 245 -1.02 -6.89 11.64
N ASN A 246 -1.60 -5.70 11.84
CA ASN A 246 -2.86 -5.54 12.57
C ASN A 246 -4.04 -5.42 11.60
N ALA A 247 -4.36 -6.53 10.93
CA ALA A 247 -5.37 -6.58 9.88
C ALA A 247 -6.77 -6.19 10.37
N ALA A 248 -7.12 -6.52 11.63
CA ALA A 248 -8.41 -6.17 12.21
C ALA A 248 -8.65 -4.64 12.30
N GLU A 249 -7.62 -3.82 12.23
CA GLU A 249 -7.71 -2.36 12.20
C GLU A 249 -7.38 -1.79 10.81
N ALA A 250 -6.29 -2.24 10.18
CA ALA A 250 -5.84 -1.71 8.90
C ALA A 250 -6.63 -2.25 7.70
N HIS A 251 -7.01 -3.54 7.73
CA HIS A 251 -7.67 -4.26 6.64
C HIS A 251 -8.87 -5.08 7.15
N PRO A 252 -9.86 -4.46 7.84
CA PRO A 252 -10.82 -5.21 8.66
C PRO A 252 -11.60 -6.28 7.89
N VAL A 253 -11.95 -6.00 6.62
CA VAL A 253 -12.73 -6.94 5.81
C VAL A 253 -11.92 -8.20 5.42
N SER A 254 -10.60 -8.12 5.29
CA SER A 254 -9.77 -9.30 5.06
C SER A 254 -9.86 -10.33 6.21
N MET A 255 -10.16 -9.85 7.42
CA MET A 255 -10.34 -10.73 8.58
C MET A 255 -11.58 -11.63 8.48
N LEU A 256 -12.55 -11.33 7.62
CA LEU A 256 -13.68 -12.26 7.36
C LEU A 256 -13.15 -13.61 6.89
N HIS A 257 -12.25 -13.61 5.91
CA HIS A 257 -11.67 -14.83 5.34
C HIS A 257 -10.83 -15.58 6.36
N MET A 258 -10.04 -14.86 7.17
CA MET A 258 -9.26 -15.48 8.25
C MET A 258 -10.13 -16.02 9.39
N LEU A 259 -11.21 -15.34 9.73
CA LEU A 259 -12.13 -15.80 10.77
C LEU A 259 -12.93 -17.04 10.31
N HIS A 260 -13.34 -17.09 9.04
CA HIS A 260 -13.93 -18.30 8.46
C HIS A 260 -12.94 -19.48 8.45
N ALA A 261 -11.66 -19.23 8.13
CA ALA A 261 -10.62 -20.24 8.26
C ALA A 261 -10.49 -20.72 9.70
N LYS A 262 -10.50 -19.81 10.67
CA LYS A 262 -10.38 -20.13 12.10
C LYS A 262 -11.59 -20.94 12.61
N GLU A 263 -12.80 -20.61 12.16
CA GLU A 263 -14.01 -21.41 12.43
C GLU A 263 -13.88 -22.85 11.86
N ALA A 264 -13.14 -23.02 10.77
CA ALA A 264 -12.81 -24.32 10.20
C ALA A 264 -11.61 -25.02 10.87
N GLY A 265 -11.01 -24.41 11.91
CA GLY A 265 -9.94 -25.03 12.71
C GLY A 265 -8.53 -24.50 12.46
N THR A 266 -8.35 -23.50 11.56
CA THR A 266 -7.04 -22.88 11.30
C THR A 266 -6.47 -22.25 12.58
N LYS A 267 -5.18 -22.52 12.84
CA LYS A 267 -4.45 -21.93 13.97
C LYS A 267 -3.92 -20.55 13.60
N LEU A 268 -4.16 -19.56 14.47
CA LEU A 268 -3.73 -18.18 14.27
C LEU A 268 -2.65 -17.80 15.28
N ILE A 269 -1.46 -17.49 14.79
CA ILE A 269 -0.35 -16.94 15.56
C ILE A 269 -0.22 -15.45 15.21
N VAL A 270 -0.07 -14.59 16.22
CA VAL A 270 0.17 -13.16 16.01
C VAL A 270 1.42 -12.71 16.77
N VAL A 271 2.34 -12.12 16.05
CA VAL A 271 3.64 -11.60 16.52
C VAL A 271 3.65 -10.09 16.36
N ASP A 272 3.65 -9.36 17.47
CA ASP A 272 3.61 -7.88 17.46
C ASP A 272 4.07 -7.35 18.82
N PRO A 273 4.85 -6.26 18.93
CA PRO A 273 5.19 -5.64 20.21
C PRO A 273 3.97 -5.11 20.97
N ARG A 274 2.87 -4.85 20.28
CA ARG A 274 1.60 -4.38 20.83
C ARG A 274 0.54 -5.48 20.77
N PHE A 275 -0.23 -5.69 21.84
CA PHE A 275 -1.41 -6.56 21.83
C PHE A 275 -2.52 -5.88 21.02
N THR A 276 -2.63 -6.24 19.74
CA THR A 276 -3.52 -5.63 18.75
C THR A 276 -4.92 -6.25 18.76
N ARG A 277 -5.87 -5.65 18.02
CA ARG A 277 -7.20 -6.27 17.80
C ARG A 277 -7.08 -7.59 17.02
N THR A 278 -6.08 -7.75 16.17
CA THR A 278 -5.77 -9.03 15.50
C THR A 278 -5.26 -10.06 16.53
N ALA A 279 -4.36 -9.64 17.43
CA ALA A 279 -3.83 -10.48 18.50
C ALA A 279 -4.94 -11.01 19.44
N ALA A 280 -5.99 -10.23 19.66
CA ALA A 280 -7.16 -10.65 20.45
C ALA A 280 -7.94 -11.83 19.85
N LYS A 281 -7.65 -12.22 18.61
CA LYS A 281 -8.24 -13.39 17.92
C LYS A 281 -7.27 -14.56 17.78
N ALA A 282 -6.00 -14.38 18.19
CA ALA A 282 -4.96 -15.38 18.07
C ALA A 282 -5.16 -16.56 19.02
N ASP A 283 -4.70 -17.74 18.59
CA ASP A 283 -4.51 -18.90 19.45
C ASP A 283 -3.19 -18.78 20.23
N GLN A 284 -2.20 -18.10 19.62
CA GLN A 284 -0.93 -17.77 20.27
C GLN A 284 -0.56 -16.31 19.94
N TYR A 285 -0.40 -15.48 20.97
CA TYR A 285 0.17 -14.13 20.84
C TYR A 285 1.59 -14.12 21.36
N ILE A 286 2.51 -13.55 20.57
CA ILE A 286 3.92 -13.44 20.89
C ILE A 286 4.33 -11.98 20.84
N ARG A 287 4.78 -11.45 21.99
CA ARG A 287 5.34 -10.10 22.07
C ARG A 287 6.83 -10.16 21.81
N ILE A 288 7.29 -9.55 20.73
CA ILE A 288 8.72 -9.38 20.43
C ILE A 288 9.19 -7.96 20.76
N ARG A 289 10.47 -7.78 20.97
CA ARG A 289 11.08 -6.45 20.96
C ARG A 289 10.98 -5.86 19.54
N SER A 290 10.57 -4.60 19.43
CA SER A 290 10.43 -3.96 18.11
C SER A 290 11.76 -3.98 17.34
N GLY A 291 11.73 -4.38 16.07
CA GLY A 291 12.91 -4.50 15.21
C GLY A 291 13.67 -5.81 15.31
N SER A 292 13.16 -6.80 16.06
CA SER A 292 13.83 -8.10 16.26
C SER A 292 13.15 -9.27 15.55
N ASP A 293 12.55 -9.02 14.39
CA ASP A 293 11.82 -10.03 13.60
C ASP A 293 12.75 -11.17 13.13
N ILE A 294 13.98 -10.85 12.69
CA ILE A 294 14.93 -11.84 12.18
C ILE A 294 15.33 -12.85 13.27
N PRO A 295 15.76 -12.44 14.49
CA PRO A 295 15.98 -13.37 15.59
C PRO A 295 14.81 -14.33 15.84
N PHE A 296 13.59 -13.84 15.85
CA PHE A 296 12.39 -14.67 16.05
C PHE A 296 12.17 -15.66 14.89
N LEU A 297 12.19 -15.17 13.65
CA LEU A 297 11.95 -16.00 12.46
C LEU A 297 13.05 -17.05 12.27
N PHE A 298 14.30 -16.67 12.52
CA PHE A 298 15.44 -17.60 12.43
C PHE A 298 15.50 -18.54 13.63
N GLY A 299 14.99 -18.13 14.79
CA GLY A 299 14.72 -19.03 15.91
C GLY A 299 13.68 -20.10 15.54
N MET A 300 12.61 -19.73 14.83
CA MET A 300 11.66 -20.71 14.27
C MET A 300 12.36 -21.66 13.28
N LEU A 301 13.21 -21.12 12.39
CA LEU A 301 14.00 -21.95 11.45
C LEU A 301 14.97 -22.88 12.17
N TYR A 302 15.61 -22.45 13.26
CA TYR A 302 16.44 -23.30 14.11
C TYR A 302 15.67 -24.54 14.54
N HIS A 303 14.46 -24.37 15.09
CA HIS A 303 13.64 -25.47 15.52
C HIS A 303 13.12 -26.34 14.36
N ILE A 304 12.75 -25.72 13.21
CA ILE A 304 12.35 -26.44 12.01
C ILE A 304 13.47 -27.36 11.51
N PHE A 305 14.69 -26.86 11.42
CA PHE A 305 15.84 -27.64 10.96
C PHE A 305 16.31 -28.67 11.98
N ASN A 306 16.29 -28.32 13.27
CA ASN A 306 16.73 -29.21 14.36
C ASN A 306 15.81 -30.44 14.50
N ASN A 307 14.49 -30.27 14.22
CA ASN A 307 13.52 -31.33 14.30
C ASN A 307 13.21 -32.00 12.94
N GLY A 308 13.86 -31.58 11.85
CA GLY A 308 13.66 -32.15 10.52
C GLY A 308 12.26 -31.91 9.95
N TRP A 309 11.62 -30.75 10.28
CA TRP A 309 10.28 -30.39 9.83
C TRP A 309 10.24 -29.69 8.49
N GLU A 310 11.40 -29.37 7.90
CA GLU A 310 11.47 -28.75 6.57
C GLU A 310 10.95 -29.69 5.45
N ASP A 311 10.49 -29.09 4.37
CA ASP A 311 10.14 -29.82 3.13
C ASP A 311 11.40 -30.01 2.28
N LYS A 312 12.13 -31.11 2.52
CA LYS A 312 13.43 -31.38 1.87
C LYS A 312 13.29 -31.46 0.36
N GLN A 313 12.25 -32.15 -0.13
CA GLN A 313 12.04 -32.32 -1.57
C GLN A 313 11.81 -30.96 -2.26
N PHE A 314 10.95 -30.13 -1.70
CA PHE A 314 10.73 -28.78 -2.22
C PHE A 314 12.01 -27.93 -2.20
N ILE A 315 12.81 -28.03 -1.14
CA ILE A 315 14.08 -27.31 -1.03
C ILE A 315 15.05 -27.76 -2.12
N ASP A 316 15.21 -29.06 -2.28
CA ASP A 316 16.15 -29.66 -3.26
C ASP A 316 15.76 -29.30 -4.70
N ASP A 317 14.48 -29.33 -5.02
CA ASP A 317 13.97 -29.07 -6.38
C ASP A 317 13.89 -27.57 -6.70
N ARG A 318 13.50 -26.74 -5.72
CA ARG A 318 12.99 -25.39 -6.00
C ARG A 318 13.75 -24.26 -5.31
N VAL A 319 14.73 -24.52 -4.44
CA VAL A 319 15.38 -23.47 -3.64
C VAL A 319 16.91 -23.51 -3.80
N TYR A 320 17.50 -22.34 -4.06
CA TYR A 320 18.95 -22.15 -4.08
C TYR A 320 19.43 -21.59 -2.74
N GLY A 321 20.48 -22.20 -2.16
CA GLY A 321 21.22 -21.67 -1.01
C GLY A 321 20.57 -21.92 0.35
N MET A 322 19.60 -22.84 0.48
CA MET A 322 19.01 -23.18 1.78
C MET A 322 20.01 -23.87 2.71
N ASP A 323 20.98 -24.61 2.18
CA ASP A 323 22.08 -25.21 2.91
C ASP A 323 22.92 -24.16 3.64
N LYS A 324 23.25 -23.06 2.96
CA LYS A 324 23.98 -21.92 3.53
C LYS A 324 23.19 -21.22 4.64
N VAL A 325 21.88 -21.04 4.41
CA VAL A 325 20.97 -20.46 5.42
C VAL A 325 20.88 -21.39 6.64
N ARG A 326 20.75 -22.71 6.44
CA ARG A 326 20.74 -23.67 7.54
C ARG A 326 22.00 -23.59 8.39
N ALA A 327 23.17 -23.54 7.74
CA ALA A 327 24.45 -23.41 8.45
C ALA A 327 24.51 -22.11 9.28
N ASP A 328 24.09 -20.99 8.71
CA ASP A 328 24.08 -19.68 9.39
C ASP A 328 23.12 -19.67 10.58
N VAL A 329 21.90 -20.17 10.40
CA VAL A 329 20.85 -20.23 11.43
C VAL A 329 21.27 -21.11 12.60
N MET A 330 21.75 -22.33 12.32
CA MET A 330 22.16 -23.29 13.35
C MET A 330 23.35 -22.78 14.19
N ALA A 331 24.24 -22.01 13.57
CA ALA A 331 25.40 -21.44 14.25
C ALA A 331 25.07 -20.20 15.10
N LYS A 332 24.11 -19.38 14.67
CA LYS A 332 23.88 -18.03 15.25
C LYS A 332 22.62 -17.92 16.10
N TRP A 333 21.56 -18.66 15.80
CA TRP A 333 20.23 -18.42 16.37
C TRP A 333 19.77 -19.54 17.28
N THR A 334 20.65 -19.92 18.22
CA THR A 334 20.30 -20.81 19.33
C THR A 334 19.27 -20.17 20.26
N PRO A 335 18.46 -20.94 21.01
CA PRO A 335 17.38 -20.42 21.85
C PRO A 335 17.79 -19.28 22.81
N ASP A 336 19.00 -19.37 23.39
CA ASP A 336 19.55 -18.33 24.27
C ASP A 336 19.81 -17.01 23.51
N LYS A 337 20.29 -17.09 22.27
CA LYS A 337 20.49 -15.90 21.41
C LYS A 337 19.19 -15.28 20.94
N VAL A 338 18.19 -16.10 20.67
CA VAL A 338 16.83 -15.64 20.35
C VAL A 338 16.23 -14.89 21.55
N LEU A 339 16.31 -15.47 22.76
CA LEU A 339 15.85 -14.82 23.99
C LEU A 339 16.56 -13.48 24.22
N GLU A 340 17.87 -13.44 24.08
CA GLU A 340 18.68 -12.22 24.25
C GLU A 340 18.27 -11.12 23.29
N ALA A 341 18.08 -11.45 22.00
CA ALA A 341 17.85 -10.48 20.94
C ALA A 341 16.39 -10.01 20.85
N CYS A 342 15.42 -10.91 20.99
CA CYS A 342 14.01 -10.58 20.79
C CYS A 342 13.11 -10.72 22.01
N GLY A 343 13.61 -11.29 23.12
CA GLY A 343 12.83 -11.46 24.35
C GLY A 343 11.82 -12.62 24.34
N VAL A 344 11.92 -13.54 23.36
CA VAL A 344 11.05 -14.70 23.23
C VAL A 344 11.76 -15.94 23.74
N ASP A 345 11.16 -16.65 24.68
CA ASP A 345 11.68 -17.89 25.21
C ASP A 345 11.57 -19.07 24.23
N GLU A 346 12.38 -20.08 24.48
CA GLU A 346 12.48 -21.26 23.62
C GLU A 346 11.14 -21.98 23.41
N ALA A 347 10.37 -22.18 24.51
CA ALA A 347 9.10 -22.91 24.43
C ALA A 347 8.10 -22.19 23.54
N THR A 348 8.03 -20.86 23.65
CA THR A 348 7.17 -20.00 22.84
C THR A 348 7.56 -20.03 21.35
N CYS A 349 8.86 -19.94 21.04
CA CYS A 349 9.38 -19.99 19.69
C CYS A 349 9.19 -21.39 19.06
N LEU A 350 9.51 -22.44 19.79
CA LEU A 350 9.30 -23.84 19.38
C LEU A 350 7.82 -24.14 19.08
N GLN A 351 6.89 -23.66 19.93
CA GLN A 351 5.45 -23.84 19.69
C GLN A 351 5.00 -23.16 18.40
N ALA A 352 5.46 -21.95 18.12
CA ALA A 352 5.14 -21.24 16.86
C ALA A 352 5.69 -22.01 15.65
N ALA A 353 6.95 -22.44 15.69
CA ALA A 353 7.59 -23.24 14.64
C ALA A 353 6.84 -24.55 14.38
N ARG A 354 6.51 -25.29 15.44
CA ARG A 354 5.75 -26.55 15.38
C ARG A 354 4.37 -26.32 14.77
N THR A 355 3.63 -25.29 15.24
CA THR A 355 2.29 -24.99 14.73
C THR A 355 2.30 -24.75 13.23
N MET A 356 3.28 -23.99 12.73
CA MET A 356 3.41 -23.73 11.29
C MET A 356 3.84 -24.97 10.49
N ALA A 357 4.70 -25.80 11.05
CA ALA A 357 5.23 -27.00 10.40
C ALA A 357 4.25 -28.16 10.33
N GLU A 358 3.51 -28.40 11.41
CA GLU A 358 2.56 -29.51 11.52
C GLU A 358 1.20 -29.20 10.85
N ASN A 359 0.85 -27.92 10.68
CA ASN A 359 -0.42 -27.50 10.07
C ASN A 359 -0.18 -26.86 8.68
N ARG A 360 0.39 -27.62 7.77
CA ARG A 360 0.58 -27.22 6.35
C ARG A 360 -0.63 -27.60 5.49
N PRO A 361 -1.01 -26.80 4.45
CA PRO A 361 -0.40 -25.53 4.06
C PRO A 361 -0.59 -24.44 5.09
N SER A 362 0.48 -23.72 5.40
CA SER A 362 0.44 -22.60 6.33
C SER A 362 0.90 -21.30 5.67
N THR A 363 0.25 -20.20 6.04
CA THR A 363 0.53 -18.89 5.45
C THR A 363 1.23 -17.95 6.42
N ILE A 364 2.05 -17.04 5.88
CA ILE A 364 2.61 -15.91 6.63
C ILE A 364 2.01 -14.60 6.10
N VAL A 365 1.63 -13.72 7.00
CA VAL A 365 1.03 -12.41 6.69
C VAL A 365 1.83 -11.30 7.35
N TRP A 366 2.27 -10.32 6.59
CA TRP A 366 2.93 -9.14 7.15
C TRP A 366 2.41 -7.83 6.56
N CYS A 367 2.71 -6.73 7.26
CA CYS A 367 2.40 -5.37 6.85
C CYS A 367 3.53 -4.42 7.30
N MET A 368 3.19 -3.19 7.66
CA MET A 368 4.14 -2.10 7.98
C MET A 368 5.03 -2.40 9.18
N GLY A 369 4.57 -3.20 10.15
CA GLY A 369 5.37 -3.54 11.32
C GLY A 369 6.68 -4.27 10.99
N GLN A 370 6.72 -5.00 9.89
CA GLN A 370 7.92 -5.68 9.40
C GLN A 370 8.68 -4.86 8.35
N THR A 371 7.99 -4.07 7.52
CA THR A 371 8.60 -3.42 6.37
C THR A 371 9.25 -2.08 6.67
N GLN A 372 8.74 -1.32 7.64
CA GLN A 372 9.18 0.04 7.95
C GLN A 372 10.33 0.05 8.97
N HIS A 373 11.42 -0.66 8.64
CA HIS A 373 12.64 -0.74 9.41
C HIS A 373 13.88 -0.50 8.55
N SER A 374 14.97 -0.09 9.15
CA SER A 374 16.28 0.09 8.47
C SER A 374 16.84 -1.21 7.90
N ILE A 375 16.34 -2.36 8.33
CA ILE A 375 16.63 -3.69 7.79
C ILE A 375 15.37 -4.40 7.27
N GLY A 376 14.36 -3.64 6.87
CA GLY A 376 13.05 -4.17 6.45
C GLY A 376 13.12 -5.18 5.31
N ASN A 377 14.04 -5.01 4.35
CA ASN A 377 14.25 -5.99 3.27
C ASN A 377 14.76 -7.35 3.81
N ALA A 378 15.63 -7.33 4.81
CA ALA A 378 16.15 -8.55 5.42
C ALA A 378 15.07 -9.26 6.25
N MET A 379 14.23 -8.50 6.99
CA MET A 379 13.07 -9.05 7.73
C MET A 379 12.08 -9.75 6.79
N VAL A 380 11.75 -9.10 5.67
CA VAL A 380 10.86 -9.69 4.65
C VAL A 380 11.44 -10.98 4.08
N ARG A 381 12.74 -10.99 3.73
CA ARG A 381 13.39 -12.20 3.22
C ARG A 381 13.45 -13.32 4.26
N ALA A 382 13.63 -13.00 5.54
CA ALA A 382 13.55 -14.02 6.59
C ALA A 382 12.16 -14.70 6.64
N SER A 383 11.08 -13.93 6.50
CA SER A 383 9.72 -14.49 6.35
C SER A 383 9.57 -15.37 5.10
N CYS A 384 10.14 -14.94 3.98
CA CYS A 384 10.14 -15.73 2.75
C CYS A 384 10.89 -17.06 2.92
N ILE A 385 12.04 -17.05 3.60
CA ILE A 385 12.87 -18.25 3.85
C ILE A 385 12.13 -19.26 4.73
N VAL A 386 11.39 -18.81 5.75
CA VAL A 386 10.52 -19.70 6.55
C VAL A 386 9.50 -20.42 5.65
N GLN A 387 8.86 -19.70 4.75
CA GLN A 387 7.87 -20.28 3.83
C GLN A 387 8.51 -21.21 2.78
N LEU A 388 9.72 -20.91 2.33
CA LEU A 388 10.49 -21.80 1.45
C LEU A 388 10.91 -23.09 2.18
N ALA A 389 11.37 -22.98 3.43
CA ALA A 389 11.76 -24.14 4.24
C ALA A 389 10.58 -25.09 4.48
N LEU A 390 9.37 -24.56 4.64
CA LEU A 390 8.15 -25.34 4.86
C LEU A 390 7.45 -25.79 3.56
N GLY A 391 7.96 -25.40 2.38
CA GLY A 391 7.38 -25.74 1.09
C GLY A 391 5.99 -25.19 0.85
N ASN A 392 5.67 -24.01 1.41
CA ASN A 392 4.32 -23.42 1.36
C ASN A 392 4.08 -22.52 0.14
N ILE A 393 5.10 -22.19 -0.65
CA ILE A 393 4.96 -21.30 -1.81
C ILE A 393 4.46 -22.07 -3.02
N GLY A 394 3.50 -21.48 -3.74
CA GLY A 394 2.84 -22.12 -4.88
C GLY A 394 1.68 -23.05 -4.49
N LYS A 395 1.28 -23.06 -3.23
CA LYS A 395 0.20 -23.91 -2.71
C LYS A 395 -0.98 -23.06 -2.24
N SER A 396 -2.21 -23.48 -2.56
CA SER A 396 -3.42 -22.90 -1.98
C SER A 396 -3.42 -23.08 -0.46
N GLY A 397 -3.79 -22.03 0.28
CA GLY A 397 -3.73 -21.97 1.74
C GLY A 397 -2.33 -21.76 2.31
N GLY A 398 -1.31 -21.71 1.48
CA GLY A 398 0.08 -21.40 1.82
C GLY A 398 0.41 -19.95 1.51
N GLY A 399 1.63 -19.72 1.06
CA GLY A 399 2.09 -18.47 0.50
C GLY A 399 2.56 -17.43 1.51
N ALA A 400 2.95 -16.30 0.94
CA ALA A 400 3.34 -15.09 1.64
C ALA A 400 2.33 -14.00 1.28
N ASN A 401 1.50 -13.64 2.24
CA ASN A 401 0.38 -12.73 2.05
C ASN A 401 0.71 -11.33 2.59
N ILE A 402 0.82 -10.38 1.67
CA ILE A 402 1.31 -9.03 1.94
C ILE A 402 0.12 -8.07 1.93
N PHE A 403 -0.20 -7.49 3.08
CA PHE A 403 -1.31 -6.57 3.21
C PHE A 403 -0.82 -5.13 3.03
N ARG A 404 -0.96 -4.61 1.81
CA ARG A 404 -0.58 -3.23 1.48
C ARG A 404 -1.58 -2.23 2.04
N GLY A 405 -1.15 -0.97 2.24
CA GLY A 405 -1.99 0.04 2.90
C GLY A 405 -3.11 0.58 2.03
N HIS A 406 -2.77 1.41 1.05
CA HIS A 406 -3.74 2.12 0.20
C HIS A 406 -4.40 1.22 -0.84
N ASP A 407 -5.55 1.64 -1.32
CA ASP A 407 -6.42 0.90 -2.25
C ASP A 407 -5.73 0.49 -3.56
N ASN A 408 -4.91 1.36 -4.16
CA ASN A 408 -4.18 1.09 -5.40
C ASN A 408 -2.66 1.08 -5.23
N VAL A 409 -2.11 0.87 -4.04
CA VAL A 409 -0.64 0.89 -3.86
C VAL A 409 0.06 -0.24 -4.64
N GLN A 410 -0.62 -1.36 -4.90
CA GLN A 410 -0.09 -2.42 -5.77
C GLN A 410 0.02 -1.90 -7.20
N GLY A 411 -1.06 -1.40 -7.78
CA GLY A 411 -1.08 -0.92 -9.17
C GLY A 411 -0.19 0.30 -9.39
N ALA A 412 -0.20 1.27 -8.48
CA ALA A 412 0.70 2.41 -8.55
C ALA A 412 2.19 2.00 -8.49
N THR A 413 2.53 0.89 -7.82
CA THR A 413 3.88 0.33 -7.86
C THR A 413 4.15 -0.40 -9.18
N ASP A 414 3.16 -1.12 -9.69
CA ASP A 414 3.29 -1.94 -10.90
C ASP A 414 3.52 -1.09 -12.16
N VAL A 415 2.84 0.05 -12.28
CA VAL A 415 2.86 0.85 -13.51
C VAL A 415 3.19 2.33 -13.29
N GLY A 416 3.36 2.77 -12.05
CA GLY A 416 3.42 4.17 -11.68
C GLY A 416 4.82 4.78 -11.58
N PRO A 417 4.93 5.92 -10.92
CA PRO A 417 6.11 6.75 -10.89
C PRO A 417 7.17 6.21 -9.91
N ASN A 418 7.88 5.17 -10.31
CA ASN A 418 9.04 4.66 -9.58
C ASN A 418 10.32 5.38 -10.03
N PRO A 419 11.27 5.69 -9.14
CA PRO A 419 12.51 6.39 -9.49
C PRO A 419 13.52 5.50 -10.24
N ASP A 420 13.39 4.18 -10.12
CA ASP A 420 14.35 3.16 -10.57
C ASP A 420 13.83 2.25 -11.68
N SER A 421 12.61 2.49 -12.13
CA SER A 421 11.99 1.65 -13.16
C SER A 421 10.98 2.39 -14.02
N LEU A 422 10.76 1.88 -15.21
CA LEU A 422 9.62 2.18 -16.08
C LEU A 422 8.43 1.28 -15.72
N PRO A 423 7.21 1.54 -16.20
CA PRO A 423 6.04 0.72 -15.90
C PRO A 423 6.30 -0.78 -16.08
N GLY A 424 5.76 -1.62 -15.21
CA GLY A 424 6.00 -3.06 -15.22
C GLY A 424 7.37 -3.50 -14.71
N TYR A 425 8.04 -2.64 -13.95
CA TYR A 425 9.40 -2.90 -13.41
C TYR A 425 10.47 -3.08 -14.50
N TYR A 426 10.27 -2.52 -15.69
CA TYR A 426 11.34 -2.41 -16.68
C TYR A 426 12.44 -1.53 -16.13
N GLY A 427 13.71 -1.97 -16.19
CA GLY A 427 14.85 -1.17 -15.76
C GLY A 427 15.07 0.07 -16.64
N LEU A 428 15.98 0.95 -16.23
CA LEU A 428 16.31 2.19 -16.92
C LEU A 428 17.36 2.02 -18.05
N ALA A 429 17.56 0.79 -18.53
CA ALA A 429 18.44 0.52 -19.66
C ALA A 429 17.85 1.03 -20.98
N GLU A 430 18.70 1.35 -21.95
CA GLU A 430 18.30 1.92 -23.24
C GLU A 430 17.24 1.09 -23.99
N GLY A 431 17.35 -0.25 -23.92
CA GLY A 431 16.34 -1.14 -24.54
C GLY A 431 14.94 -0.95 -23.98
N SER A 432 14.81 -0.76 -22.65
CA SER A 432 13.53 -0.47 -21.99
C SER A 432 12.97 0.88 -22.42
N TRP A 433 13.83 1.90 -22.53
CA TRP A 433 13.42 3.22 -23.00
C TRP A 433 12.94 3.21 -24.44
N LYS A 434 13.65 2.49 -25.34
CA LYS A 434 13.22 2.31 -26.73
C LYS A 434 11.89 1.57 -26.83
N HIS A 435 11.66 0.57 -25.98
CA HIS A 435 10.37 -0.13 -25.87
C HIS A 435 9.23 0.84 -25.53
N PHE A 436 9.41 1.66 -24.48
CA PHE A 436 8.36 2.61 -24.08
C PHE A 436 8.23 3.79 -25.04
N ALA A 437 9.32 4.28 -25.63
CA ALA A 437 9.26 5.31 -26.67
C ALA A 437 8.36 4.86 -27.85
N LYS A 438 8.55 3.60 -28.30
CA LYS A 438 7.69 2.98 -29.31
C LYS A 438 6.24 2.85 -28.85
N ALA A 439 6.00 2.36 -27.62
CA ALA A 439 4.65 2.22 -27.06
C ALA A 439 3.93 3.56 -26.94
N TRP A 440 4.65 4.61 -26.55
CA TRP A 440 4.12 5.98 -26.41
C TRP A 440 3.97 6.73 -27.74
N GLY A 441 4.50 6.17 -28.85
CA GLY A 441 4.51 6.86 -30.13
C GLY A 441 5.39 8.10 -30.17
N VAL A 442 6.45 8.15 -29.34
CA VAL A 442 7.37 9.28 -29.19
C VAL A 442 8.76 8.88 -29.66
N ASP A 443 9.47 9.77 -30.34
CA ASP A 443 10.84 9.54 -30.76
C ASP A 443 11.77 9.35 -29.54
N PHE A 444 12.53 8.25 -29.52
CA PHE A 444 13.47 7.95 -28.44
C PHE A 444 14.55 9.03 -28.26
N GLU A 445 15.10 9.57 -29.35
CA GLU A 445 16.12 10.61 -29.27
C GLU A 445 15.53 11.94 -28.76
N TRP A 446 14.25 12.20 -29.03
CA TRP A 446 13.56 13.34 -28.45
C TRP A 446 13.45 13.17 -26.91
N ILE A 447 13.02 11.99 -26.41
CA ILE A 447 12.95 11.72 -24.95
C ILE A 447 14.34 11.87 -24.33
N LYS A 448 15.36 11.30 -24.94
CA LYS A 448 16.75 11.35 -24.45
C LYS A 448 17.27 12.77 -24.28
N LYS A 449 16.92 13.67 -25.18
CA LYS A 449 17.29 15.10 -25.11
C LYS A 449 16.62 15.85 -23.95
N GLN A 450 15.56 15.33 -23.36
CA GLN A 450 14.91 15.96 -22.22
C GLN A 450 15.71 15.76 -20.92
N TYR A 451 16.51 14.69 -20.83
CA TYR A 451 17.32 14.36 -19.68
C TYR A 451 18.66 15.11 -19.67
N ALA A 452 19.15 15.43 -18.49
CA ALA A 452 20.54 15.83 -18.32
C ALA A 452 21.49 14.67 -18.75
N PRO A 453 22.70 14.97 -19.26
CA PRO A 453 23.62 13.93 -19.72
C PRO A 453 23.88 12.83 -18.69
N GLY A 454 23.68 11.57 -19.07
CA GLY A 454 23.88 10.40 -18.21
C GLY A 454 22.78 10.13 -17.17
N MET A 455 21.78 11.01 -17.00
CA MET A 455 20.77 10.88 -15.95
C MET A 455 19.60 9.95 -16.33
N MET A 456 19.37 9.72 -17.61
CA MET A 456 18.28 8.87 -18.09
C MET A 456 18.37 7.42 -17.60
N SER A 457 19.57 6.88 -17.43
CA SER A 457 19.85 5.52 -16.97
C SER A 457 20.08 5.41 -15.45
N LYS A 458 20.13 6.54 -14.74
CA LYS A 458 20.33 6.56 -13.30
C LYS A 458 19.01 6.60 -12.55
N PRO A 459 18.86 5.86 -11.43
CA PRO A 459 17.70 6.02 -10.54
C PRO A 459 17.59 7.45 -10.02
N GLY A 460 16.36 7.92 -9.84
CA GLY A 460 16.08 9.19 -9.16
C GLY A 460 16.26 9.11 -7.65
N MET A 461 15.98 10.21 -6.95
CA MET A 461 15.84 10.22 -5.50
C MET A 461 14.56 9.49 -5.07
N THR A 462 14.55 8.98 -3.86
CA THR A 462 13.34 8.38 -3.27
C THR A 462 12.50 9.43 -2.54
N VAL A 463 11.19 9.21 -2.44
CA VAL A 463 10.29 10.10 -1.69
C VAL A 463 10.67 10.23 -0.21
N SER A 464 11.32 9.26 0.36
CA SER A 464 11.81 9.30 1.74
C SER A 464 13.02 10.24 1.95
N ARG A 465 13.71 10.64 0.87
CA ARG A 465 14.96 11.37 0.89
C ARG A 465 14.94 12.72 0.15
N TRP A 466 13.81 13.17 -0.39
CA TRP A 466 13.75 14.48 -1.06
C TRP A 466 14.16 15.64 -0.14
N ILE A 467 13.93 15.51 1.18
CA ILE A 467 14.38 16.47 2.20
C ILE A 467 15.89 16.72 2.07
N ASP A 468 16.66 15.63 2.00
CA ASP A 468 18.10 15.70 1.82
C ASP A 468 18.47 16.26 0.45
N GLY A 469 17.70 15.96 -0.59
CA GLY A 469 17.85 16.55 -1.93
C GLY A 469 17.76 18.07 -1.95
N VAL A 470 17.05 18.66 -0.96
CA VAL A 470 16.99 20.11 -0.76
C VAL A 470 18.07 20.62 0.17
N LEU A 471 18.35 19.91 1.28
CA LEU A 471 19.15 20.42 2.40
C LEU A 471 20.65 20.07 2.34
N GLU A 472 21.00 18.94 1.67
CA GLU A 472 22.40 18.54 1.53
C GLU A 472 23.15 19.48 0.59
N LYS A 473 24.47 19.51 0.73
CA LYS A 473 25.33 20.30 -0.18
C LYS A 473 25.34 19.69 -1.59
N ASN A 474 25.45 20.52 -2.61
CA ASN A 474 25.50 20.10 -4.00
C ASN A 474 26.57 19.04 -4.29
N ASP A 475 27.75 19.14 -3.68
CA ASP A 475 28.85 18.20 -3.87
C ASP A 475 28.61 16.80 -3.27
N LEU A 476 27.55 16.64 -2.47
CA LEU A 476 27.12 15.37 -1.90
C LEU A 476 25.99 14.71 -2.68
N ILE A 477 25.42 15.41 -3.68
CA ILE A 477 24.28 14.94 -4.46
C ILE A 477 24.76 14.49 -5.84
N ASP A 478 24.36 13.30 -6.29
CA ASP A 478 24.69 12.79 -7.63
C ASP A 478 23.78 13.37 -8.72
N GLN A 479 23.71 14.71 -8.76
CA GLN A 479 23.11 15.55 -9.82
C GLN A 479 23.68 16.97 -9.70
N ASP A 480 23.55 17.77 -10.77
CA ASP A 480 24.21 19.07 -10.85
C ASP A 480 23.73 20.10 -9.82
N ASN A 481 22.46 20.05 -9.43
CA ASN A 481 21.85 21.03 -8.54
C ASN A 481 20.93 20.38 -7.51
N ASN A 482 20.71 21.04 -6.36
CA ASN A 482 19.73 20.65 -5.38
C ASN A 482 18.30 20.68 -5.95
N LEU A 483 17.39 20.02 -5.25
CA LEU A 483 15.96 20.16 -5.52
C LEU A 483 15.50 21.60 -5.17
N ARG A 484 14.82 22.24 -6.11
CA ARG A 484 14.28 23.59 -6.03
C ARG A 484 12.76 23.64 -6.17
N GLY A 485 12.18 22.62 -6.83
CA GLY A 485 10.74 22.48 -7.02
C GLY A 485 10.23 21.15 -6.51
N LEU A 486 9.00 21.13 -5.99
CA LEU A 486 8.36 19.94 -5.45
C LEU A 486 6.87 19.93 -5.81
N PHE A 487 6.40 18.78 -6.32
CA PHE A 487 4.98 18.50 -6.48
C PHE A 487 4.56 17.41 -5.48
N PHE A 488 3.61 17.73 -4.60
CA PHE A 488 2.85 16.76 -3.83
C PHE A 488 1.55 16.47 -4.58
N TRP A 489 1.49 15.35 -5.25
CA TRP A 489 0.34 14.96 -6.05
C TRP A 489 -0.40 13.81 -5.37
N GLY A 490 -1.48 14.14 -4.65
CA GLY A 490 -2.22 13.18 -3.85
C GLY A 490 -1.38 12.52 -2.75
N HIS A 491 -0.52 13.30 -2.08
CA HIS A 491 0.40 12.81 -1.06
C HIS A 491 0.55 13.81 0.07
N ALA A 492 0.35 13.37 1.31
CA ALA A 492 0.54 14.23 2.47
C ALA A 492 1.90 13.99 3.14
N PRO A 493 2.60 15.06 3.53
CA PRO A 493 3.95 14.99 4.08
C PRO A 493 4.01 14.29 5.44
N ASN A 494 2.95 14.32 6.23
CA ASN A 494 2.91 13.69 7.56
C ASN A 494 2.97 12.16 7.53
N SER A 495 2.86 11.54 6.36
CA SER A 495 3.15 10.11 6.15
C SER A 495 4.64 9.81 6.04
N GLN A 496 5.48 10.83 5.86
CA GLN A 496 6.93 10.74 5.79
C GLN A 496 7.58 11.08 7.13
N THR A 497 8.79 10.56 7.36
CA THR A 497 9.57 10.82 8.57
C THR A 497 10.22 12.21 8.56
N ARG A 498 10.79 12.61 9.70
CA ARG A 498 11.61 13.84 9.82
C ARG A 498 10.82 15.12 9.56
N GLY A 499 9.59 15.23 10.10
CA GLY A 499 8.70 16.35 9.84
C GLY A 499 9.29 17.74 10.18
N LEU A 500 10.17 17.84 11.18
CA LEU A 500 10.84 19.10 11.51
C LEU A 500 11.81 19.56 10.41
N GLU A 501 12.63 18.65 9.90
CA GLU A 501 13.54 18.93 8.79
C GLU A 501 12.78 19.13 7.47
N MET A 502 11.66 18.45 7.30
CA MET A 502 10.77 18.63 6.16
C MET A 502 10.24 20.06 6.07
N LYS A 503 9.83 20.66 7.22
CA LYS A 503 9.40 22.06 7.25
C LYS A 503 10.51 23.00 6.74
N THR A 504 11.75 22.82 7.24
CA THR A 504 12.92 23.56 6.78
C THR A 504 13.18 23.38 5.28
N ALA A 505 13.07 22.15 4.77
CA ALA A 505 13.23 21.88 3.33
C ALA A 505 12.15 22.58 2.50
N MET A 506 10.88 22.50 2.91
CA MET A 506 9.77 23.18 2.23
C MET A 506 9.95 24.69 2.17
N ASP A 507 10.51 25.30 3.21
CA ASP A 507 10.73 26.74 3.26
C ASP A 507 11.85 27.22 2.31
N LYS A 508 12.75 26.34 1.91
CA LYS A 508 13.84 26.66 0.96
C LYS A 508 13.46 26.48 -0.51
N LEU A 509 12.34 25.85 -0.83
CA LEU A 509 11.93 25.62 -2.20
C LEU A 509 11.59 26.92 -2.94
N ASP A 510 11.85 26.98 -4.24
CA ASP A 510 11.36 28.03 -5.13
C ASP A 510 9.93 27.78 -5.60
N LEU A 511 9.54 26.50 -5.74
CA LEU A 511 8.21 26.09 -6.20
C LEU A 511 7.69 24.94 -5.36
N LEU A 512 6.48 25.09 -4.81
CA LEU A 512 5.73 24.03 -4.16
C LEU A 512 4.32 23.96 -4.75
N VAL A 513 3.96 22.83 -5.31
CA VAL A 513 2.62 22.59 -5.87
C VAL A 513 1.98 21.41 -5.17
N VAL A 514 0.77 21.60 -4.65
CA VAL A 514 -0.06 20.55 -4.04
C VAL A 514 -1.25 20.32 -4.95
N VAL A 515 -1.38 19.11 -5.46
CA VAL A 515 -2.54 18.66 -6.26
C VAL A 515 -3.26 17.61 -5.45
N ASP A 516 -4.40 17.95 -4.88
CA ASP A 516 -5.10 17.07 -3.93
C ASP A 516 -6.59 17.48 -3.84
N PRO A 517 -7.53 16.56 -3.58
CA PRO A 517 -8.90 16.96 -3.25
C PRO A 517 -9.01 17.70 -1.90
N PHE A 518 -8.05 17.51 -0.99
CA PHE A 518 -8.00 18.16 0.33
C PHE A 518 -6.72 19.00 0.49
N PRO A 519 -6.69 20.00 1.36
CA PRO A 519 -5.50 20.84 1.53
C PRO A 519 -4.29 20.09 2.10
N SER A 520 -4.45 18.94 2.70
CA SER A 520 -3.46 18.14 3.42
C SER A 520 -2.62 18.94 4.43
N ALA A 521 -1.77 18.28 5.22
CA ALA A 521 -0.86 18.97 6.13
C ALA A 521 0.18 19.84 5.39
N THR A 522 0.41 19.58 4.09
CA THR A 522 1.32 20.37 3.25
C THR A 522 0.91 21.83 3.20
N ALA A 523 -0.39 22.12 3.03
CA ALA A 523 -0.90 23.49 2.97
C ALA A 523 -0.62 24.26 4.28
N ALA A 524 -0.93 23.64 5.42
CA ALA A 524 -0.68 24.29 6.71
C ALA A 524 0.82 24.50 6.97
N MET A 525 1.64 23.48 6.72
CA MET A 525 3.09 23.57 6.89
C MET A 525 3.72 24.65 6.00
N ALA A 526 3.25 24.79 4.76
CA ALA A 526 3.73 25.82 3.85
C ALA A 526 3.33 27.23 4.29
N ALA A 527 2.13 27.41 4.88
CA ALA A 527 1.63 28.71 5.34
C ALA A 527 2.19 29.13 6.72
N MET A 528 2.67 28.17 7.53
CA MET A 528 3.30 28.50 8.81
C MET A 528 4.51 29.40 8.61
N PRO A 529 4.75 30.37 9.52
CA PRO A 529 5.97 31.16 9.51
C PRO A 529 7.22 30.25 9.54
N GLY A 530 8.13 30.47 8.61
CA GLY A 530 9.47 29.90 8.63
C GLY A 530 10.42 30.75 9.46
N LYS A 531 11.62 30.22 9.74
CA LYS A 531 12.69 31.06 10.29
C LYS A 531 13.16 32.04 9.21
N PRO A 532 13.37 33.34 9.56
CA PRO A 532 13.72 34.33 8.55
C PRO A 532 14.97 34.02 7.73
N ASP A 533 15.94 33.32 8.32
CA ASP A 533 17.19 32.88 7.67
C ASP A 533 17.06 31.59 6.84
N GLU A 534 15.98 30.85 7.02
CA GLU A 534 15.70 29.61 6.28
C GLU A 534 14.64 29.79 5.17
N LEU A 535 13.83 30.85 5.24
CA LEU A 535 12.71 31.07 4.36
C LEU A 535 13.14 31.70 3.03
N ASN A 536 12.84 31.03 1.92
CA ASN A 536 12.97 31.63 0.59
C ASN A 536 11.81 32.63 0.36
N ALA A 537 12.11 33.93 0.39
CA ALA A 537 11.14 34.98 0.20
C ALA A 537 10.47 34.98 -1.18
N ASN A 538 11.09 34.34 -2.19
CA ASN A 538 10.60 34.29 -3.56
C ASN A 538 9.87 32.96 -3.88
N ARG A 539 9.59 32.15 -2.86
CA ARG A 539 8.89 30.88 -3.05
C ARG A 539 7.48 31.09 -3.57
N ALA A 540 7.08 30.23 -4.51
CA ALA A 540 5.72 30.18 -5.02
C ALA A 540 5.04 28.88 -4.54
N VAL A 541 3.87 28.99 -3.90
CA VAL A 541 3.12 27.86 -3.37
C VAL A 541 1.71 27.87 -3.95
N TYR A 542 1.30 26.75 -4.53
CA TYR A 542 -0.01 26.59 -5.16
C TYR A 542 -0.74 25.36 -4.61
N LEU A 543 -2.07 25.50 -4.43
CA LEU A 543 -2.98 24.41 -4.15
C LEU A 543 -3.93 24.25 -5.34
N LEU A 544 -3.97 23.06 -5.93
CA LEU A 544 -4.81 22.73 -7.06
C LEU A 544 -5.85 21.67 -6.67
N PRO A 545 -7.16 21.94 -6.79
CA PRO A 545 -8.21 21.00 -6.41
C PRO A 545 -8.30 19.85 -7.43
N ALA A 546 -7.86 18.66 -7.03
CA ALA A 546 -8.08 17.43 -7.75
C ALA A 546 -9.46 16.83 -7.45
N THR A 547 -9.91 15.91 -8.29
CA THR A 547 -11.07 15.07 -8.02
C THR A 547 -10.76 14.00 -6.98
N THR A 548 -11.80 13.51 -6.30
CA THR A 548 -11.69 12.26 -5.56
C THR A 548 -11.78 11.06 -6.51
N GLN A 549 -11.49 9.86 -5.99
CA GLN A 549 -11.59 8.59 -6.73
C GLN A 549 -13.01 8.29 -7.25
N PHE A 550 -14.04 8.95 -6.68
CA PHE A 550 -15.44 8.74 -7.03
C PHE A 550 -15.94 9.68 -8.13
N GLU A 551 -15.11 10.62 -8.53
CA GLU A 551 -15.37 11.60 -9.59
C GLU A 551 -14.63 11.27 -10.89
N THR A 552 -13.98 10.11 -10.96
CA THR A 552 -13.27 9.57 -12.12
C THR A 552 -13.45 8.07 -12.23
N SER A 553 -13.21 7.50 -13.42
CA SER A 553 -13.20 6.04 -13.63
C SER A 553 -11.77 5.57 -13.88
N GLY A 554 -11.51 4.29 -13.62
CA GLY A 554 -10.23 3.67 -13.93
C GLY A 554 -10.05 2.34 -13.19
N SER A 555 -8.98 1.63 -13.48
CA SER A 555 -8.67 0.36 -12.83
C SER A 555 -7.87 0.55 -11.57
N VAL A 556 -8.06 -0.33 -10.59
CA VAL A 556 -7.32 -0.37 -9.32
C VAL A 556 -6.90 -1.79 -9.00
N THR A 557 -5.68 -1.96 -8.49
CA THR A 557 -5.11 -3.27 -8.18
C THR A 557 -5.04 -3.49 -6.67
N ALA A 558 -5.82 -4.43 -6.17
CA ALA A 558 -5.79 -4.85 -4.78
C ALA A 558 -4.46 -5.57 -4.42
N SER A 559 -4.17 -5.77 -3.13
CA SER A 559 -2.93 -6.44 -2.69
C SER A 559 -2.77 -7.84 -3.29
N ASN A 560 -3.86 -8.56 -3.48
CA ASN A 560 -3.86 -9.90 -4.08
C ASN A 560 -3.69 -9.91 -5.60
N ARG A 561 -3.27 -8.81 -6.18
CA ARG A 561 -3.02 -8.63 -7.63
C ARG A 561 -4.27 -8.64 -8.51
N SER A 562 -5.45 -8.74 -7.93
CA SER A 562 -6.72 -8.61 -8.65
C SER A 562 -6.95 -7.15 -9.05
N ILE A 563 -7.30 -6.94 -10.31
CA ILE A 563 -7.60 -5.63 -10.88
C ILE A 563 -9.11 -5.47 -10.98
N GLN A 564 -9.62 -4.34 -10.50
CA GLN A 564 -11.05 -4.05 -10.50
C GLN A 564 -11.28 -2.71 -11.21
N TRP A 565 -12.39 -2.58 -11.93
CA TRP A 565 -12.78 -1.31 -12.50
C TRP A 565 -13.57 -0.49 -11.49
N ARG A 566 -13.08 0.71 -11.18
CA ARG A 566 -13.78 1.71 -10.36
C ARG A 566 -14.57 2.61 -11.29
N GLU A 567 -15.88 2.55 -11.19
CA GLU A 567 -16.77 3.39 -11.97
C GLU A 567 -16.95 4.75 -11.31
N ARG A 568 -17.04 5.81 -12.13
CA ARG A 568 -17.34 7.16 -11.64
C ARG A 568 -18.73 7.22 -11.03
N VAL A 569 -18.82 7.65 -9.79
CA VAL A 569 -20.08 7.76 -9.03
C VAL A 569 -20.77 9.09 -9.33
N MET A 570 -20.03 10.18 -9.32
CA MET A 570 -20.53 11.53 -9.41
C MET A 570 -19.65 12.43 -10.31
N GLU A 571 -20.21 13.53 -10.79
CA GLU A 571 -19.46 14.52 -11.53
C GLU A 571 -18.49 15.28 -10.62
N PRO A 572 -17.34 15.76 -11.13
CA PRO A 572 -16.40 16.58 -10.38
C PRO A 572 -17.08 17.78 -9.73
N LEU A 573 -16.90 17.93 -8.40
CA LEU A 573 -17.49 19.02 -7.64
C LEU A 573 -16.67 20.31 -7.79
N TRP A 574 -17.33 21.44 -7.68
CA TRP A 574 -16.77 22.79 -7.77
C TRP A 574 -15.88 22.98 -9.00
N GLU A 575 -14.67 23.50 -8.84
CA GLU A 575 -13.68 23.67 -9.90
C GLU A 575 -12.64 22.54 -9.96
N SER A 576 -12.86 21.41 -9.24
CA SER A 576 -11.92 20.30 -9.25
C SER A 576 -11.79 19.67 -10.65
N ARG A 577 -10.57 19.23 -10.97
CA ARG A 577 -10.22 18.56 -12.22
C ARG A 577 -9.65 17.18 -11.95
N THR A 578 -9.84 16.26 -12.86
CA THR A 578 -9.19 14.94 -12.79
C THR A 578 -7.67 15.10 -12.89
N ASP A 579 -6.93 14.21 -12.20
CA ASP A 579 -5.46 14.27 -12.22
C ASP A 579 -4.90 14.18 -13.64
N HIS A 580 -5.45 13.31 -14.48
CA HIS A 580 -5.02 13.17 -15.88
C HIS A 580 -5.37 14.40 -16.75
N MET A 581 -6.44 15.15 -16.45
CA MET A 581 -6.71 16.45 -17.07
C MET A 581 -5.64 17.46 -16.66
N ILE A 582 -5.30 17.55 -15.37
CA ILE A 582 -4.28 18.48 -14.87
C ILE A 582 -2.92 18.15 -15.50
N MET A 583 -2.55 16.85 -15.56
CA MET A 583 -1.31 16.39 -16.21
C MET A 583 -1.26 16.80 -17.67
N TYR A 584 -2.36 16.61 -18.42
CA TYR A 584 -2.42 16.99 -19.82
C TYR A 584 -2.28 18.51 -20.02
N GLN A 585 -3.02 19.30 -19.24
CA GLN A 585 -2.99 20.75 -19.35
C GLN A 585 -1.63 21.37 -18.98
N LEU A 586 -0.95 20.81 -17.96
CA LEU A 586 0.42 21.20 -17.65
C LEU A 586 1.39 20.81 -18.77
N ALA A 587 1.27 19.58 -19.32
CA ALA A 587 2.10 19.12 -20.42
C ALA A 587 1.93 19.99 -21.66
N ASP A 588 0.70 20.41 -21.96
CA ASP A 588 0.40 21.30 -23.08
C ASP A 588 1.08 22.67 -22.92
N LYS A 589 0.95 23.30 -21.74
CA LYS A 589 1.64 24.57 -21.43
C LYS A 589 3.17 24.44 -21.40
N LEU A 590 3.70 23.25 -21.09
CA LEU A 590 5.14 22.95 -21.10
C LEU A 590 5.65 22.52 -22.49
N GLY A 591 4.78 22.37 -23.49
CA GLY A 591 5.12 22.10 -24.88
C GLY A 591 5.27 20.62 -25.26
N PHE A 592 4.79 19.67 -24.44
CA PHE A 592 4.79 18.23 -24.74
C PHE A 592 3.42 17.55 -24.58
N GLY A 593 2.34 18.30 -24.66
CA GLY A 593 0.98 17.77 -24.56
C GLY A 593 0.66 16.73 -25.64
N LYS A 594 1.18 16.92 -26.87
CA LYS A 594 1.04 15.96 -27.96
C LYS A 594 1.77 14.65 -27.69
N GLU A 595 2.99 14.69 -27.18
CA GLU A 595 3.80 13.52 -26.84
C GLU A 595 3.18 12.74 -25.68
N LEU A 596 2.54 13.45 -24.72
CA LEU A 596 1.84 12.80 -23.62
C LEU A 596 0.59 12.07 -24.08
N ALA A 597 -0.28 12.74 -24.86
CA ALA A 597 -1.66 12.30 -25.12
C ALA A 597 -1.91 11.81 -26.56
N GLY A 598 -0.90 11.76 -27.42
CA GLY A 598 -1.08 11.46 -28.86
C GLY A 598 -1.70 10.11 -29.17
N ASN A 599 -1.57 9.12 -28.28
CA ASN A 599 -2.14 7.79 -28.43
C ASN A 599 -3.56 7.66 -27.79
N TYR A 600 -4.03 8.69 -27.09
CA TYR A 600 -5.26 8.55 -26.30
C TYR A 600 -6.44 9.19 -27.01
N LYS A 601 -7.58 8.57 -26.82
CA LYS A 601 -8.86 9.21 -27.11
C LYS A 601 -9.06 10.36 -26.12
N MET A 602 -9.31 11.55 -26.65
CA MET A 602 -9.65 12.72 -25.85
C MET A 602 -11.16 12.80 -25.68
N VAL A 603 -11.61 12.99 -24.43
CA VAL A 603 -13.04 13.10 -24.10
C VAL A 603 -13.33 14.41 -23.38
N PRO A 604 -14.54 14.95 -23.47
CA PRO A 604 -14.90 16.14 -22.70
C PRO A 604 -15.03 15.78 -21.21
N GLY A 605 -14.26 16.50 -20.39
CA GLY A 605 -14.33 16.46 -18.95
C GLY A 605 -15.02 17.68 -18.36
N LYS A 606 -14.58 18.10 -17.18
CA LYS A 606 -15.18 19.23 -16.45
C LYS A 606 -15.24 20.51 -17.29
N GLY A 607 -16.45 21.06 -17.43
CA GLY A 607 -16.66 22.31 -18.18
C GLY A 607 -16.40 22.21 -19.69
N GLY A 608 -16.44 20.99 -20.25
CA GLY A 608 -16.19 20.73 -21.68
C GLY A 608 -14.71 20.74 -22.08
N MET A 609 -13.80 20.89 -21.12
CA MET A 609 -12.36 20.78 -21.37
C MET A 609 -11.98 19.34 -21.70
N MET A 610 -11.06 19.15 -22.65
CA MET A 610 -10.65 17.81 -23.08
C MET A 610 -9.68 17.18 -22.10
N GLU A 611 -9.88 15.89 -21.85
CA GLU A 611 -8.99 15.06 -21.03
C GLU A 611 -8.73 13.70 -21.70
N PRO A 612 -7.57 13.04 -21.45
CA PRO A 612 -7.33 11.68 -21.90
C PRO A 612 -8.31 10.69 -21.28
N GLU A 613 -8.92 9.84 -22.12
CA GLU A 613 -9.83 8.79 -21.62
C GLU A 613 -9.06 7.68 -20.91
N THR A 614 -9.45 7.34 -19.67
CA THR A 614 -8.76 6.31 -18.87
C THR A 614 -8.79 4.92 -19.52
N GLU A 615 -9.88 4.55 -20.21
CA GLU A 615 -9.94 3.29 -20.95
C GLU A 615 -8.89 3.19 -22.06
N SER A 616 -8.62 4.29 -22.77
CA SER A 616 -7.58 4.33 -23.79
C SER A 616 -6.16 4.25 -23.18
N ILE A 617 -5.97 4.80 -21.99
CA ILE A 617 -4.71 4.65 -21.24
C ILE A 617 -4.51 3.20 -20.82
N LEU A 618 -5.55 2.50 -20.30
CA LEU A 618 -5.44 1.07 -19.94
C LEU A 618 -5.11 0.21 -21.17
N LYS A 619 -5.64 0.56 -22.34
CA LYS A 619 -5.28 -0.14 -23.59
C LYS A 619 -3.80 0.05 -23.96
N GLU A 620 -3.22 1.22 -23.71
CA GLU A 620 -1.76 1.43 -23.89
C GLU A 620 -0.98 0.59 -22.86
N ILE A 621 -1.38 0.56 -21.59
CA ILE A 621 -0.77 -0.31 -20.55
C ILE A 621 -0.77 -1.77 -21.03
N ASN A 622 -1.91 -2.26 -21.52
CA ASN A 622 -2.06 -3.63 -22.01
C ASN A 622 -1.13 -3.94 -23.20
N SER A 623 -0.85 -2.95 -24.02
CA SER A 623 0.00 -3.15 -25.21
C SER A 623 1.50 -3.23 -24.91
N CYS A 624 1.95 -2.78 -23.73
CA CYS A 624 3.37 -2.62 -23.44
C CYS A 624 3.87 -3.18 -22.11
N VAL A 625 3.00 -3.46 -21.14
CA VAL A 625 3.42 -3.96 -19.82
C VAL A 625 3.35 -5.50 -19.78
N TRP A 626 4.32 -6.14 -20.42
CA TRP A 626 4.37 -7.60 -20.57
C TRP A 626 5.04 -8.31 -19.39
N THR A 627 6.07 -7.71 -18.80
CA THR A 627 6.94 -8.33 -17.78
C THR A 627 6.19 -8.89 -16.58
N ILE A 628 5.08 -8.28 -16.21
CA ILE A 628 4.21 -8.72 -15.12
C ILE A 628 2.84 -9.19 -15.61
N GLY A 629 2.67 -9.35 -16.92
CA GLY A 629 1.42 -9.85 -17.49
C GLY A 629 0.22 -8.97 -17.20
N TYR A 630 0.33 -7.67 -17.49
CA TYR A 630 -0.82 -6.73 -17.46
C TYR A 630 -1.59 -6.72 -18.77
N THR A 631 -1.19 -7.53 -19.73
CA THR A 631 -1.69 -7.52 -21.11
C THR A 631 -3.03 -8.23 -21.31
N GLY A 632 -3.44 -9.04 -20.35
CA GLY A 632 -4.72 -9.75 -20.39
C GLY A 632 -5.91 -8.97 -19.82
N GLN A 633 -5.69 -7.85 -19.13
CA GLN A 633 -6.75 -7.00 -18.61
C GLN A 633 -7.23 -6.03 -19.69
N SER A 634 -8.54 -5.80 -19.74
CA SER A 634 -9.11 -4.74 -20.58
C SER A 634 -10.26 -4.06 -19.85
N PRO A 635 -10.60 -2.81 -20.19
CA PRO A 635 -11.75 -2.16 -19.60
C PRO A 635 -13.02 -3.01 -19.68
N GLU A 636 -13.26 -3.65 -20.84
CA GLU A 636 -14.41 -4.47 -21.11
C GLU A 636 -14.45 -5.71 -20.20
N ARG A 637 -13.33 -6.45 -20.07
CA ARG A 637 -13.22 -7.62 -19.18
C ARG A 637 -13.41 -7.22 -17.72
N LEU A 638 -12.73 -6.18 -17.25
CA LEU A 638 -12.81 -5.73 -15.86
C LEU A 638 -14.23 -5.26 -15.50
N LYS A 639 -14.90 -4.52 -16.39
CA LYS A 639 -16.29 -4.13 -16.20
C LYS A 639 -17.25 -5.33 -16.17
N ALA A 640 -17.01 -6.35 -17.02
CA ALA A 640 -17.79 -7.59 -17.01
C ALA A 640 -17.65 -8.33 -15.66
N HIS A 641 -16.43 -8.38 -15.08
CA HIS A 641 -16.22 -8.94 -13.74
C HIS A 641 -17.00 -8.18 -12.67
N MET A 642 -16.99 -6.85 -12.70
CA MET A 642 -17.70 -6.03 -11.71
C MET A 642 -19.22 -6.20 -11.79
N ARG A 643 -19.80 -6.39 -12.99
CA ARG A 643 -21.25 -6.62 -13.16
C ARG A 643 -21.69 -8.01 -12.72
N ASN A 644 -20.79 -9.01 -12.79
CA ASN A 644 -21.12 -10.42 -12.60
C ASN A 644 -20.38 -11.06 -11.41
N MET A 645 -20.20 -10.34 -10.29
CA MET A 645 -19.46 -10.83 -9.13
C MET A 645 -19.98 -12.17 -8.58
N HIS A 646 -21.29 -12.40 -8.69
CA HIS A 646 -21.98 -13.59 -8.17
C HIS A 646 -21.55 -14.93 -8.79
N VAL A 647 -20.87 -14.91 -9.95
CA VAL A 647 -20.41 -16.16 -10.62
C VAL A 647 -19.06 -16.65 -10.08
N PHE A 648 -18.35 -15.82 -9.30
CA PHE A 648 -17.03 -16.15 -8.78
C PHE A 648 -17.10 -16.87 -7.44
N ASP A 649 -16.43 -17.99 -7.35
CA ASP A 649 -16.32 -18.76 -6.11
C ASP A 649 -15.56 -18.00 -5.05
N VAL A 650 -16.05 -18.03 -3.80
CA VAL A 650 -15.51 -17.23 -2.69
C VAL A 650 -14.08 -17.67 -2.29
N LYS A 651 -13.74 -18.95 -2.40
CA LYS A 651 -12.42 -19.44 -1.95
C LYS A 651 -11.37 -19.36 -3.02
N SER A 652 -11.72 -19.75 -4.25
CA SER A 652 -10.79 -19.84 -5.38
C SER A 652 -10.76 -18.57 -6.24
N LEU A 653 -11.76 -17.69 -6.10
CA LEU A 653 -12.01 -16.54 -6.98
C LEU A 653 -12.28 -16.94 -8.45
N ARG A 654 -12.50 -18.22 -8.76
CA ARG A 654 -12.75 -18.70 -10.11
C ARG A 654 -14.21 -18.57 -10.47
N ALA A 655 -14.49 -18.11 -11.68
CA ALA A 655 -15.83 -18.10 -12.22
C ALA A 655 -16.27 -19.51 -12.63
N ASN A 656 -17.49 -19.89 -12.25
CA ASN A 656 -18.14 -21.13 -12.61
C ASN A 656 -19.27 -20.82 -13.58
N GLY A 657 -18.94 -20.63 -14.87
CA GLY A 657 -19.86 -20.19 -15.88
C GLY A 657 -20.10 -18.67 -15.86
N GLY A 658 -21.18 -18.25 -16.47
CA GLY A 658 -21.59 -16.83 -16.56
C GLY A 658 -21.24 -16.18 -17.90
N ILE A 659 -22.19 -15.40 -18.40
CA ILE A 659 -22.03 -14.57 -19.60
C ILE A 659 -22.45 -13.16 -19.24
N ASP A 660 -21.57 -12.21 -19.50
CA ASP A 660 -21.91 -10.79 -19.32
C ASP A 660 -22.97 -10.36 -20.34
N LYS A 661 -24.12 -9.92 -19.85
CA LYS A 661 -25.28 -9.59 -20.70
C LYS A 661 -25.05 -8.37 -21.60
N GLU A 662 -24.15 -7.47 -21.20
CA GLU A 662 -23.89 -6.25 -21.97
C GLU A 662 -22.95 -6.52 -23.18
N THR A 663 -21.94 -7.39 -22.98
CA THR A 663 -20.89 -7.61 -23.99
C THR A 663 -20.91 -8.99 -24.62
N GLY A 664 -21.69 -9.94 -24.08
CA GLY A 664 -21.65 -11.34 -24.48
C GLY A 664 -20.36 -12.08 -24.02
N TYR A 665 -19.51 -11.45 -23.20
CA TYR A 665 -18.26 -12.03 -22.75
C TYR A 665 -18.52 -13.22 -21.81
N SER A 666 -17.90 -14.37 -22.12
CA SER A 666 -17.92 -15.55 -21.24
C SER A 666 -16.93 -15.37 -20.10
N LEU A 667 -17.42 -15.43 -18.86
CA LEU A 667 -16.64 -15.33 -17.65
C LEU A 667 -16.06 -16.68 -17.20
N ASP A 668 -16.56 -17.79 -17.78
CA ASP A 668 -16.22 -19.14 -17.35
C ASP A 668 -14.71 -19.36 -17.32
N GLY A 669 -14.22 -19.82 -16.16
CA GLY A 669 -12.83 -20.11 -15.90
C GLY A 669 -11.96 -18.90 -15.53
N ASP A 670 -12.42 -17.65 -15.73
CA ASP A 670 -11.67 -16.46 -15.28
C ASP A 670 -11.56 -16.42 -13.76
N TYR A 671 -10.51 -15.76 -13.25
CA TYR A 671 -10.39 -15.44 -11.84
C TYR A 671 -10.77 -13.99 -11.59
N PHE A 672 -11.49 -13.69 -10.52
CA PHE A 672 -12.03 -12.37 -10.24
C PHE A 672 -10.92 -11.29 -10.26
N GLY A 673 -11.15 -10.25 -11.06
CA GLY A 673 -10.21 -9.17 -11.25
C GLY A 673 -8.98 -9.53 -12.08
N LEU A 674 -8.95 -10.69 -12.74
CA LEU A 674 -7.84 -11.12 -13.59
C LEU A 674 -6.48 -10.92 -12.90
N PRO A 675 -6.22 -11.56 -11.75
CA PRO A 675 -4.99 -11.32 -11.00
C PRO A 675 -3.76 -11.55 -11.87
N TRP A 676 -2.88 -10.54 -11.91
CA TRP A 676 -1.66 -10.68 -12.71
C TRP A 676 -0.67 -11.69 -12.10
N PRO A 677 0.20 -12.36 -12.86
CA PRO A 677 0.31 -12.34 -14.32
C PRO A 677 -0.96 -12.81 -15.04
N CYS A 678 -1.48 -11.95 -15.92
CA CYS A 678 -2.57 -12.26 -16.83
C CYS A 678 -2.12 -11.87 -18.24
N PHE A 679 -1.76 -12.87 -19.05
CA PHE A 679 -1.26 -12.64 -20.38
C PHE A 679 -2.40 -12.63 -21.39
N GLY A 680 -2.35 -11.76 -22.39
CA GLY A 680 -3.36 -11.68 -23.41
C GLY A 680 -2.80 -11.28 -24.77
N THR A 681 -3.32 -11.94 -25.79
CA THR A 681 -3.16 -11.58 -27.18
C THR A 681 -4.52 -11.78 -27.86
N PRO A 682 -4.72 -11.39 -29.12
CA PRO A 682 -5.99 -11.68 -29.81
C PRO A 682 -6.39 -13.16 -29.81
N SER A 683 -5.43 -14.08 -29.71
CA SER A 683 -5.65 -15.53 -29.70
C SER A 683 -5.46 -16.20 -28.34
N LEU A 684 -5.03 -15.47 -27.32
CA LEU A 684 -4.74 -16.02 -25.97
C LEU A 684 -5.63 -15.36 -24.92
N LYS A 685 -6.62 -16.10 -24.42
CA LYS A 685 -7.44 -15.73 -23.29
C LYS A 685 -6.87 -16.38 -22.02
N HIS A 686 -5.99 -15.68 -21.30
CA HIS A 686 -5.46 -16.15 -20.03
C HIS A 686 -6.39 -15.74 -18.88
N PRO A 687 -6.70 -16.64 -17.91
CA PRO A 687 -7.71 -16.37 -16.87
C PRO A 687 -7.20 -15.53 -15.70
N GLY A 688 -5.91 -15.18 -15.67
CA GLY A 688 -5.20 -14.65 -14.49
C GLY A 688 -4.54 -15.73 -13.64
N THR A 689 -3.70 -15.30 -12.69
CA THR A 689 -2.89 -16.19 -11.83
C THR A 689 -3.18 -15.90 -10.35
N PRO A 690 -4.18 -16.54 -9.73
CA PRO A 690 -4.57 -16.27 -8.35
C PRO A 690 -3.49 -16.66 -7.33
N ASN A 691 -2.81 -17.79 -7.55
CA ASN A 691 -1.68 -18.28 -6.75
C ASN A 691 -0.43 -18.24 -7.60
N LEU A 692 0.50 -17.36 -7.26
CA LEU A 692 1.81 -17.33 -7.90
C LEU A 692 2.55 -18.65 -7.66
N TYR A 693 3.29 -19.10 -8.68
CA TYR A 693 4.21 -20.25 -8.59
C TYR A 693 3.54 -21.60 -8.38
N ASP A 694 2.26 -21.72 -8.71
CA ASP A 694 1.51 -22.97 -8.66
C ASP A 694 1.87 -23.86 -9.86
N THR A 695 2.79 -24.79 -9.67
CA THR A 695 3.22 -25.78 -10.69
C THR A 695 2.27 -26.96 -10.82
N SER A 696 1.22 -27.06 -10.00
CA SER A 696 0.19 -28.10 -10.12
C SER A 696 -0.78 -27.84 -11.28
N LYS A 697 -0.78 -26.63 -11.83
CA LYS A 697 -1.65 -26.20 -12.94
C LYS A 697 -0.82 -25.89 -14.18
N HIS A 698 -1.41 -26.16 -15.32
CA HIS A 698 -0.87 -25.68 -16.59
C HIS A 698 -0.86 -24.16 -16.64
N VAL A 699 0.16 -23.56 -17.29
CA VAL A 699 0.32 -22.09 -17.37
C VAL A 699 -0.89 -21.41 -18.00
N MET A 700 -1.57 -22.03 -18.96
CA MET A 700 -2.81 -21.55 -19.58
C MET A 700 -4.00 -21.44 -18.59
N HIS A 701 -3.92 -22.10 -17.45
CA HIS A 701 -4.96 -22.13 -16.42
C HIS A 701 -4.54 -21.40 -15.15
N GLY A 702 -3.53 -20.52 -15.25
CA GLY A 702 -3.03 -19.73 -14.14
C GLY A 702 -1.94 -20.40 -13.31
N GLY A 703 -1.32 -21.47 -13.79
CA GLY A 703 -0.10 -22.04 -13.22
C GLY A 703 1.14 -21.22 -13.55
N GLY A 704 2.24 -21.47 -12.86
CA GLY A 704 3.48 -20.77 -13.13
C GLY A 704 4.65 -21.24 -12.28
N ASN A 705 5.84 -20.77 -12.64
CA ASN A 705 7.10 -21.07 -11.96
C ASN A 705 7.73 -19.81 -11.35
N PHE A 706 8.74 -19.99 -10.52
CA PHE A 706 9.59 -18.88 -10.11
C PHE A 706 10.24 -18.22 -11.32
N ARG A 707 10.35 -16.90 -11.29
CA ARG A 707 10.83 -16.15 -12.44
C ARG A 707 12.36 -16.12 -12.49
N ALA A 708 12.94 -16.48 -13.64
CA ALA A 708 14.39 -16.56 -13.86
C ALA A 708 15.00 -15.19 -14.25
N ASN A 709 14.73 -14.13 -13.51
CA ASN A 709 15.19 -12.78 -13.84
C ASN A 709 16.59 -12.46 -13.30
N PHE A 710 17.28 -13.40 -12.68
CA PHE A 710 18.59 -13.21 -12.05
C PHE A 710 19.68 -14.14 -12.59
N GLY A 711 19.45 -14.76 -13.76
CA GLY A 711 20.37 -15.65 -14.46
C GLY A 711 20.08 -17.13 -14.27
N VAL A 712 20.90 -17.96 -14.91
CA VAL A 712 20.71 -19.42 -14.95
C VAL A 712 21.75 -20.18 -14.11
N GLU A 713 22.81 -19.55 -13.71
CA GLU A 713 23.91 -20.14 -12.92
C GLU A 713 24.50 -19.15 -11.93
N ARG A 714 24.95 -19.69 -10.81
CA ARG A 714 25.74 -18.96 -9.82
C ARG A 714 26.78 -19.90 -9.17
N ASP A 715 28.05 -19.53 -9.23
CA ASP A 715 29.15 -20.27 -8.61
C ASP A 715 29.17 -21.78 -8.99
N GLY A 716 28.90 -22.08 -10.27
CA GLY A 716 28.81 -23.44 -10.81
C GLY A 716 27.53 -24.21 -10.44
N VAL A 717 26.59 -23.56 -9.77
CA VAL A 717 25.29 -24.15 -9.39
C VAL A 717 24.17 -23.61 -10.29
N SER A 718 23.38 -24.51 -10.86
CA SER A 718 22.21 -24.14 -11.66
C SER A 718 21.18 -23.41 -10.80
N LEU A 719 20.68 -22.28 -11.31
CA LEU A 719 19.56 -21.54 -10.73
C LEU A 719 18.21 -21.96 -11.36
N LEU A 720 18.23 -22.95 -12.24
CA LEU A 720 17.04 -23.54 -12.84
C LEU A 720 16.53 -24.68 -11.93
N ALA A 721 15.20 -24.82 -11.83
CA ALA A 721 14.60 -25.84 -10.99
C ALA A 721 14.86 -27.24 -11.55
N ALA A 722 15.08 -28.21 -10.67
CA ALA A 722 15.37 -29.59 -11.05
C ALA A 722 14.12 -30.32 -11.58
N ASP A 723 12.94 -29.91 -11.12
CA ASP A 723 11.65 -30.53 -11.53
C ASP A 723 11.13 -30.05 -12.89
N GLY A 724 11.95 -29.32 -13.63
CA GLY A 724 11.60 -28.80 -14.95
C GLY A 724 11.07 -27.36 -14.92
N SER A 725 10.77 -26.82 -16.09
CA SER A 725 10.50 -25.40 -16.30
C SER A 725 9.02 -25.06 -16.50
N TYR A 726 8.14 -25.83 -15.97
CA TYR A 726 6.77 -25.80 -16.45
C TYR A 726 5.75 -25.80 -15.32
N SER A 727 4.55 -25.44 -15.70
CA SER A 727 3.35 -25.89 -15.03
C SER A 727 2.97 -27.27 -15.52
N LYS A 728 2.16 -27.98 -14.75
CA LYS A 728 1.68 -29.30 -15.09
C LYS A 728 1.10 -29.36 -16.50
N GLY A 729 1.51 -30.36 -17.28
CA GLY A 729 1.08 -30.57 -18.66
C GLY A 729 1.96 -29.94 -19.73
N SER A 730 3.03 -29.21 -19.32
CA SER A 730 4.07 -28.79 -20.28
C SER A 730 4.90 -29.99 -20.77
N ASP A 731 5.36 -29.92 -21.99
CA ASP A 731 6.32 -30.87 -22.57
C ASP A 731 7.78 -30.55 -22.29
N LEU A 732 8.05 -29.38 -21.66
CA LEU A 732 9.39 -29.01 -21.19
C LEU A 732 9.71 -29.74 -19.87
N THR A 733 10.79 -30.47 -19.84
CA THR A 733 11.24 -31.28 -18.68
C THR A 733 12.51 -30.74 -18.04
N THR A 734 13.12 -29.73 -18.64
CA THR A 734 14.34 -29.07 -18.14
C THR A 734 14.11 -27.57 -17.99
N GLY A 735 14.92 -26.94 -17.14
CA GLY A 735 14.85 -25.50 -16.97
C GLY A 735 15.32 -24.75 -18.22
N TYR A 736 14.60 -23.70 -18.56
CA TYR A 736 14.98 -22.75 -19.59
C TYR A 736 15.09 -21.35 -19.00
N PRO A 737 16.01 -20.52 -19.50
CA PRO A 737 16.00 -19.08 -19.20
C PRO A 737 14.74 -18.42 -19.80
N GLU A 738 14.60 -17.13 -19.61
CA GLU A 738 13.55 -16.36 -20.29
C GLU A 738 13.62 -16.57 -21.81
N PHE A 739 12.46 -16.70 -22.42
CA PHE A 739 12.37 -16.92 -23.87
C PHE A 739 12.67 -15.64 -24.66
N ASP A 740 13.42 -15.75 -25.70
CA ASP A 740 13.66 -14.73 -26.72
C ASP A 740 13.62 -15.34 -28.12
N HIS A 741 13.74 -14.52 -29.16
CA HIS A 741 13.69 -15.00 -30.55
C HIS A 741 14.81 -15.99 -30.87
N LEU A 742 15.98 -15.88 -30.26
CA LEU A 742 17.11 -16.81 -30.47
C LEU A 742 16.81 -18.17 -29.86
N LEU A 743 16.24 -18.18 -28.67
CA LEU A 743 15.85 -19.44 -28.00
C LEU A 743 14.71 -20.14 -28.76
N LEU A 744 13.70 -19.40 -29.24
CA LEU A 744 12.66 -19.96 -30.08
C LEU A 744 13.22 -20.59 -31.36
N LYS A 745 14.14 -19.92 -32.04
CA LYS A 745 14.84 -20.47 -33.21
C LYS A 745 15.61 -21.75 -32.87
N LYS A 746 16.36 -21.75 -31.76
CA LYS A 746 17.12 -22.93 -31.28
C LYS A 746 16.21 -24.13 -30.94
N LEU A 747 15.02 -23.88 -30.38
CA LEU A 747 14.03 -24.91 -30.03
C LEU A 747 13.21 -25.38 -31.26
N GLY A 748 13.32 -24.70 -32.40
CA GLY A 748 12.47 -24.97 -33.58
C GLY A 748 11.06 -24.36 -33.48
N TRP A 749 10.76 -23.59 -32.44
CA TRP A 749 9.44 -22.97 -32.21
C TRP A 749 9.22 -21.67 -33.00
N TRP A 750 10.23 -21.19 -33.67
CA TRP A 750 10.14 -19.96 -34.46
C TRP A 750 9.12 -20.06 -35.59
N THR A 751 8.94 -21.24 -36.17
CA THR A 751 7.98 -21.50 -37.26
C THR A 751 6.53 -21.48 -36.81
N ASP A 752 6.27 -21.53 -35.51
CA ASP A 752 4.92 -21.45 -34.95
C ASP A 752 4.41 -20.00 -34.80
N LEU A 753 5.30 -19.03 -34.99
CA LEU A 753 4.94 -17.63 -35.12
C LEU A 753 4.38 -17.35 -36.52
N THR A 754 3.37 -16.47 -36.63
CA THR A 754 2.95 -15.94 -37.93
C THR A 754 4.04 -15.06 -38.53
N PRO A 755 4.02 -14.82 -39.87
CA PRO A 755 4.99 -13.90 -40.48
C PRO A 755 5.05 -12.53 -39.83
N GLU A 756 3.93 -11.96 -39.42
CA GLU A 756 3.83 -10.67 -38.73
C GLU A 756 4.43 -10.73 -37.34
N GLU A 757 4.17 -11.83 -36.59
CA GLU A 757 4.75 -12.08 -35.28
C GLU A 757 6.26 -12.27 -35.37
N GLN A 758 6.76 -12.98 -36.41
CA GLN A 758 8.19 -13.14 -36.66
C GLN A 758 8.85 -11.79 -36.89
N GLN A 759 8.26 -10.95 -37.75
CA GLN A 759 8.77 -9.61 -38.02
C GLN A 759 8.76 -8.75 -36.75
N ALA A 760 7.71 -8.82 -35.94
CA ALA A 760 7.61 -8.09 -34.67
C ALA A 760 8.62 -8.57 -33.64
N ALA A 761 8.97 -9.86 -33.62
CA ALA A 761 9.85 -10.50 -32.63
C ALA A 761 11.33 -10.48 -33.01
N GLU A 762 11.68 -10.32 -34.29
CA GLU A 762 13.06 -10.40 -34.78
C GLU A 762 13.97 -9.36 -34.09
N GLY A 763 15.08 -9.85 -33.53
CA GLY A 763 16.05 -8.98 -32.83
C GLY A 763 15.59 -8.45 -31.48
N LYS A 764 14.42 -8.85 -30.99
CA LYS A 764 13.86 -8.39 -29.72
C LYS A 764 14.34 -9.25 -28.55
N ASN A 765 14.62 -8.58 -27.42
CA ASN A 765 14.83 -9.26 -26.16
C ASN A 765 13.49 -9.40 -25.42
N TRP A 766 13.20 -10.58 -24.89
CA TRP A 766 11.98 -10.87 -24.13
C TRP A 766 11.71 -9.89 -23.01
N LYS A 767 12.72 -9.47 -22.26
CA LYS A 767 12.61 -8.56 -21.10
C LYS A 767 12.22 -7.14 -21.48
N THR A 768 12.71 -6.67 -22.62
CA THR A 768 12.62 -5.26 -22.99
C THR A 768 11.56 -4.98 -24.06
N ASP A 769 11.32 -5.94 -24.95
CA ASP A 769 10.33 -5.80 -26.02
C ASP A 769 9.77 -7.18 -26.42
N PRO A 770 9.05 -7.87 -25.54
CA PRO A 770 8.45 -9.16 -25.85
C PRO A 770 7.30 -8.96 -26.84
N SER A 771 7.25 -9.77 -27.89
CA SER A 771 6.10 -9.81 -28.79
C SER A 771 5.01 -10.72 -28.22
N GLY A 772 3.73 -10.39 -28.49
CA GLY A 772 2.60 -11.24 -28.10
C GLY A 772 2.66 -12.62 -28.74
N GLY A 773 3.28 -12.76 -29.90
CA GLY A 773 3.49 -14.03 -30.58
C GLY A 773 4.43 -14.95 -29.79
N ILE A 774 5.50 -14.42 -29.20
CA ILE A 774 6.38 -15.23 -28.33
C ILE A 774 5.59 -15.78 -27.13
N ILE A 775 4.78 -14.95 -26.47
CA ILE A 775 3.91 -15.39 -25.35
C ILE A 775 2.94 -16.47 -25.82
N ARG A 776 2.27 -16.27 -26.95
CA ARG A 776 1.33 -17.25 -27.51
C ARG A 776 1.98 -18.59 -27.79
N VAL A 777 3.11 -18.59 -28.49
CA VAL A 777 3.83 -19.82 -28.84
C VAL A 777 4.31 -20.54 -27.59
N THR A 778 4.94 -19.85 -26.65
CA THR A 778 5.44 -20.50 -25.42
C THR A 778 4.31 -21.06 -24.58
N MET A 779 3.24 -20.32 -24.34
CA MET A 779 2.16 -20.73 -23.43
C MET A 779 1.10 -21.62 -24.09
N GLN A 780 0.63 -21.23 -25.28
CA GLN A 780 -0.51 -21.87 -25.91
C GLN A 780 -0.11 -23.08 -26.76
N VAL A 781 0.99 -22.97 -27.52
CA VAL A 781 1.43 -24.05 -28.40
C VAL A 781 2.24 -25.07 -27.61
N HIS A 782 3.20 -24.62 -26.80
CA HIS A 782 4.14 -25.50 -26.11
C HIS A 782 3.92 -25.68 -24.61
N GLY A 783 2.93 -25.02 -24.00
CA GLY A 783 2.61 -25.17 -22.58
C GLY A 783 3.71 -24.71 -21.63
N ALA A 784 4.63 -23.85 -22.07
CA ALA A 784 5.78 -23.41 -21.31
C ALA A 784 5.52 -22.07 -20.62
N TYR A 785 6.10 -21.86 -19.42
CA TYR A 785 6.01 -20.58 -18.75
C TYR A 785 6.97 -19.55 -19.39
N PRO A 786 6.51 -18.31 -19.70
CA PRO A 786 7.25 -17.42 -20.58
C PRO A 786 8.55 -16.85 -19.99
N PHE A 787 8.76 -16.95 -18.70
CA PHE A 787 9.94 -16.42 -18.03
C PHE A 787 10.91 -17.50 -17.54
N GLY A 788 10.86 -18.70 -18.13
CA GLY A 788 11.68 -19.82 -17.74
C GLY A 788 11.30 -20.40 -16.39
N ASN A 789 12.23 -21.13 -15.77
CA ASN A 789 12.00 -21.88 -14.54
C ASN A 789 13.17 -21.67 -13.57
N ALA A 790 13.04 -20.69 -12.67
CA ALA A 790 14.04 -20.42 -11.66
C ALA A 790 13.83 -21.25 -10.39
N ARG A 791 14.90 -21.43 -9.62
CA ARG A 791 14.85 -21.72 -8.19
C ARG A 791 14.61 -20.42 -7.43
N ALA A 792 13.84 -20.43 -6.35
CA ALA A 792 13.81 -19.36 -5.38
C ALA A 792 15.19 -19.20 -4.72
N ARG A 793 15.56 -17.98 -4.37
CA ARG A 793 16.85 -17.67 -3.76
C ARG A 793 16.72 -17.45 -2.26
N ALA A 794 17.13 -18.39 -1.44
CA ALA A 794 17.30 -18.18 -0.01
C ALA A 794 18.50 -17.27 0.28
N VAL A 795 19.49 -17.23 -0.63
CA VAL A 795 20.66 -16.34 -0.60
C VAL A 795 20.57 -15.35 -1.77
N VAL A 796 20.51 -14.05 -1.46
CA VAL A 796 20.43 -12.96 -2.46
C VAL A 796 21.76 -12.21 -2.51
N TRP A 797 22.67 -12.67 -3.34
CA TRP A 797 24.08 -12.25 -3.37
C TRP A 797 24.34 -10.79 -3.70
N ASN A 798 23.41 -10.10 -4.33
CA ASN A 798 23.52 -8.69 -4.71
C ASN A 798 23.00 -7.72 -3.64
N PHE A 799 22.54 -8.23 -2.49
CA PHE A 799 22.15 -7.39 -1.36
C PHE A 799 23.29 -7.27 -0.34
N PRO A 800 23.29 -6.20 0.48
CA PRO A 800 24.31 -6.02 1.52
C PRO A 800 24.46 -7.20 2.47
N ASP A 801 23.35 -7.86 2.80
CA ASP A 801 23.29 -9.10 3.56
C ASP A 801 22.69 -10.20 2.68
N PRO A 802 23.50 -11.02 2.00
CA PRO A 802 23.03 -12.10 1.15
C PRO A 802 22.11 -13.10 1.86
N ILE A 803 22.46 -13.50 3.09
CA ILE A 803 21.57 -14.14 4.06
C ILE A 803 21.08 -13.02 4.99
N PRO A 804 19.79 -12.92 5.32
CA PRO A 804 19.28 -11.92 6.25
C PRO A 804 20.04 -11.91 7.56
N GLN A 805 20.55 -10.73 7.95
CA GLN A 805 21.24 -10.55 9.23
C GLN A 805 20.44 -9.59 10.11
N HIS A 806 20.33 -9.91 11.40
CA HIS A 806 19.84 -8.95 12.38
C HIS A 806 20.87 -7.83 12.57
N ARG A 807 20.37 -6.60 12.57
CA ARG A 807 21.16 -5.39 12.87
C ARG A 807 20.33 -4.50 13.78
N GLU A 808 20.95 -3.97 14.83
CA GLU A 808 20.26 -3.05 15.72
C GLU A 808 19.90 -1.74 15.00
N ALA A 809 18.78 -1.16 15.41
CA ALA A 809 18.32 0.12 14.92
C ALA A 809 19.37 1.24 15.15
N LEU A 810 19.31 2.30 14.34
CA LEU A 810 20.22 3.46 14.50
C LEU A 810 20.06 4.15 15.85
N TYR A 811 18.90 4.01 16.48
CA TYR A 811 18.57 4.49 17.82
C TYR A 811 18.07 3.31 18.64
N SER A 812 19.00 2.57 19.26
CA SER A 812 18.64 1.39 20.05
C SER A 812 18.64 1.70 21.54
N THR A 813 17.69 1.12 22.27
CA THR A 813 17.68 1.10 23.74
C THR A 813 18.56 0.00 24.31
N ARG A 814 19.30 -0.75 23.49
CA ARG A 814 20.14 -1.90 23.85
C ARG A 814 21.59 -1.71 23.37
N PRO A 815 22.40 -0.86 24.05
CA PRO A 815 23.80 -0.66 23.68
C PRO A 815 24.63 -1.95 23.61
N ASP A 816 24.30 -2.92 24.45
CA ASP A 816 24.92 -4.25 24.47
C ASP A 816 24.69 -5.03 23.17
N LEU A 817 23.53 -4.87 22.54
CA LEU A 817 23.22 -5.51 21.26
C LEU A 817 23.80 -4.75 20.06
N ILE A 818 23.98 -3.43 20.15
CA ILE A 818 24.66 -2.65 19.11
C ILE A 818 26.07 -3.21 18.85
N ALA A 819 26.82 -3.55 19.92
CA ALA A 819 28.17 -4.13 19.80
C ALA A 819 28.17 -5.50 19.09
N LYS A 820 27.08 -6.28 19.25
CA LYS A 820 26.93 -7.62 18.63
C LYS A 820 26.37 -7.56 17.21
N TYR A 821 25.46 -6.64 16.97
CA TYR A 821 24.67 -6.51 15.73
C TYR A 821 24.73 -5.06 15.20
N PRO A 822 25.90 -4.53 14.82
CA PRO A 822 26.05 -3.16 14.35
C PRO A 822 25.27 -2.93 13.03
N THR A 823 24.89 -1.69 12.77
CA THR A 823 24.26 -1.28 11.51
C THR A 823 25.21 -1.38 10.32
N HIS A 824 24.70 -1.08 9.13
CA HIS A 824 25.50 -0.99 7.90
C HIS A 824 26.49 0.19 7.96
N ASP A 825 27.59 0.06 7.21
CA ASP A 825 28.52 1.16 7.00
C ASP A 825 27.87 2.28 6.18
N ASP A 826 28.36 3.51 6.36
CA ASP A 826 27.95 4.64 5.55
C ASP A 826 28.39 4.45 4.10
N ARG A 827 27.59 4.97 3.17
CA ARG A 827 27.87 4.97 1.74
C ARG A 827 27.96 6.40 1.23
N LYS A 828 28.92 6.72 0.38
CA LYS A 828 29.10 8.07 -0.18
C LYS A 828 27.94 8.48 -1.06
N THR A 829 27.43 7.57 -1.90
CA THR A 829 26.32 7.83 -2.81
C THR A 829 25.41 6.60 -2.88
N PHE A 830 24.13 6.79 -2.60
CA PHE A 830 23.11 5.77 -2.75
C PHE A 830 21.76 6.47 -3.02
N TRP A 831 21.05 6.10 -4.10
CA TRP A 831 19.88 6.85 -4.55
C TRP A 831 20.14 8.35 -4.68
N ARG A 832 21.24 8.71 -5.35
CA ARG A 832 21.75 10.09 -5.55
C ARG A 832 22.18 10.83 -4.27
N LEU A 833 22.18 10.19 -3.11
CA LEU A 833 22.44 10.82 -1.82
C LEU A 833 23.34 9.92 -0.94
N PRO A 834 24.15 10.48 -0.03
CA PRO A 834 24.92 9.70 0.92
C PRO A 834 24.02 9.06 1.99
N THR A 835 24.50 8.01 2.63
CA THR A 835 23.89 7.42 3.83
C THR A 835 24.76 7.66 5.05
N LEU A 836 24.13 7.75 6.23
CA LEU A 836 24.82 8.02 7.51
C LEU A 836 24.48 6.95 8.57
N PHE A 837 24.35 5.70 8.18
CA PHE A 837 23.92 4.63 9.07
C PHE A 837 24.85 4.48 10.28
N LYS A 838 26.11 4.18 10.04
CA LYS A 838 27.12 3.97 11.07
C LYS A 838 27.37 5.24 11.90
N THR A 839 27.53 6.36 11.23
CA THR A 839 27.73 7.66 11.89
C THR A 839 26.58 8.00 12.85
N VAL A 840 25.32 7.75 12.45
CA VAL A 840 24.16 7.99 13.30
C VAL A 840 24.12 7.03 14.47
N GLN A 841 24.36 5.73 14.25
CA GLN A 841 24.35 4.74 15.32
C GLN A 841 25.44 5.01 16.37
N GLU A 842 26.66 5.32 15.95
CA GLU A 842 27.78 5.61 16.85
C GLU A 842 27.56 6.86 17.70
N ARG A 843 26.92 7.89 17.12
CA ARG A 843 26.54 9.11 17.88
C ARG A 843 25.47 8.85 18.94
N ASN A 844 24.68 7.82 18.80
CA ASN A 844 23.50 7.55 19.61
C ASN A 844 23.63 6.30 20.49
N VAL A 845 24.84 5.80 20.73
CA VAL A 845 25.05 4.57 21.51
C VAL A 845 24.50 4.67 22.95
N ASP A 846 24.55 5.85 23.55
CA ASP A 846 24.07 6.14 24.90
C ASP A 846 22.65 6.75 24.95
N ILE A 847 21.92 6.71 23.82
CA ILE A 847 20.63 7.42 23.67
C ILE A 847 19.59 6.98 24.69
N VAL A 848 19.66 5.72 25.17
CA VAL A 848 18.74 5.15 26.16
C VAL A 848 18.73 5.91 27.49
N LYS A 849 19.81 6.61 27.85
CA LYS A 849 19.90 7.42 29.09
C LYS A 849 18.90 8.58 29.07
N SER A 850 18.66 9.16 27.91
CA SER A 850 17.74 10.30 27.75
C SER A 850 16.38 9.89 27.17
N PHE A 851 16.32 8.84 26.36
CA PHE A 851 15.15 8.36 25.64
C PHE A 851 14.97 6.86 25.82
N PRO A 852 14.47 6.41 26.99
CA PRO A 852 14.45 5.00 27.39
C PRO A 852 13.32 4.18 26.78
N LEU A 853 12.37 4.81 26.06
CA LEU A 853 11.20 4.14 25.51
C LEU A 853 11.30 4.05 23.99
N ILE A 854 10.91 2.91 23.45
CA ILE A 854 10.73 2.72 22.00
C ILE A 854 9.35 3.26 21.60
N MET A 855 9.33 4.23 20.71
CA MET A 855 8.11 4.75 20.10
C MET A 855 7.83 3.98 18.81
N THR A 856 6.76 3.20 18.81
CA THR A 856 6.25 2.55 17.61
C THR A 856 4.93 3.20 17.16
N SER A 857 4.61 3.05 15.88
CA SER A 857 3.39 3.62 15.31
C SER A 857 2.58 2.58 14.55
N GLY A 858 1.29 2.83 14.38
CA GLY A 858 0.39 1.93 13.65
C GLY A 858 -0.92 2.58 13.25
N ARG A 859 -1.85 1.76 12.79
CA ARG A 859 -3.16 2.17 12.25
C ARG A 859 -4.25 2.04 13.31
N LEU A 860 -5.34 2.78 13.06
CA LEU A 860 -6.63 2.67 13.76
C LEU A 860 -7.69 2.23 12.76
N VAL A 861 -8.79 1.66 13.27
CA VAL A 861 -9.88 1.18 12.41
C VAL A 861 -10.63 2.32 11.72
N GLU A 862 -10.60 3.50 12.32
CA GLU A 862 -11.27 4.71 11.83
C GLU A 862 -10.51 5.40 10.69
N TYR A 863 -9.19 5.19 10.60
CA TYR A 863 -8.34 5.95 9.68
C TYR A 863 -7.58 5.03 8.71
N GLU A 864 -7.59 5.41 7.43
CA GLU A 864 -6.89 4.68 6.38
C GLU A 864 -5.35 4.85 6.45
N GLY A 865 -4.62 4.19 5.54
CA GLY A 865 -3.17 4.09 5.54
C GLY A 865 -2.39 5.38 5.77
N GLY A 866 -2.62 6.44 4.99
CA GLY A 866 -2.01 7.76 5.15
C GLY A 866 -2.78 8.68 6.08
N GLY A 867 -4.06 8.44 6.28
CA GLY A 867 -4.96 9.27 7.06
C GLY A 867 -5.50 10.52 6.34
N ASP A 868 -5.07 10.75 5.12
CA ASP A 868 -5.30 12.02 4.43
C ASP A 868 -6.77 12.31 4.17
N GLU A 869 -7.47 11.39 3.52
CA GLU A 869 -8.90 11.49 3.27
C GLU A 869 -9.72 11.38 4.55
N THR A 870 -9.38 10.40 5.38
CA THR A 870 -10.17 10.08 6.58
C THR A 870 -10.06 11.13 7.67
N ARG A 871 -8.98 11.95 7.71
CA ARG A 871 -8.88 13.11 8.60
C ARG A 871 -9.92 14.19 8.30
N SER A 872 -10.38 14.27 7.07
CA SER A 872 -11.39 15.24 6.65
C SER A 872 -12.81 14.66 6.68
N ASN A 873 -12.97 13.45 7.20
CA ASN A 873 -14.26 12.77 7.31
C ASN A 873 -14.85 12.97 8.72
N PRO A 874 -15.95 13.75 8.88
CA PRO A 874 -16.50 14.08 10.18
C PRO A 874 -17.03 12.85 10.94
N TRP A 875 -17.59 11.85 10.27
CA TRP A 875 -18.10 10.64 10.91
C TRP A 875 -16.99 9.81 11.55
N LEU A 876 -15.86 9.70 10.86
CA LEU A 876 -14.70 8.99 11.39
C LEU A 876 -14.03 9.77 12.53
N ALA A 877 -13.99 11.10 12.42
CA ALA A 877 -13.48 11.96 13.48
C ALA A 877 -14.27 11.86 14.78
N GLU A 878 -15.61 11.69 14.71
CA GLU A 878 -16.44 11.45 15.90
C GLU A 878 -16.09 10.14 16.62
N LEU A 879 -15.72 9.09 15.88
CA LEU A 879 -15.37 7.80 16.47
C LEU A 879 -14.03 7.84 17.21
N GLN A 880 -13.09 8.67 16.76
CA GLN A 880 -11.76 8.82 17.36
C GLN A 880 -11.29 10.28 17.28
N GLN A 881 -11.65 11.08 18.29
CA GLN A 881 -11.41 12.53 18.29
C GLN A 881 -9.97 12.92 18.66
N HIS A 882 -9.34 12.19 19.61
CA HIS A 882 -8.07 12.57 20.19
C HIS A 882 -6.95 11.61 19.81
N MET A 883 -5.81 12.19 19.46
CA MET A 883 -4.57 11.44 19.43
C MET A 883 -4.14 11.04 20.84
N PHE A 884 -3.57 9.85 20.96
CA PHE A 884 -3.15 9.29 22.24
C PHE A 884 -1.78 8.60 22.13
N VAL A 885 -1.17 8.36 23.28
CA VAL A 885 -0.05 7.44 23.44
C VAL A 885 -0.47 6.30 24.37
N GLU A 886 -0.38 5.05 23.89
CA GLU A 886 -0.49 3.88 24.79
C GLU A 886 0.81 3.75 25.57
N ILE A 887 0.71 3.71 26.88
CA ILE A 887 1.82 3.56 27.81
C ILE A 887 1.50 2.48 28.85
N ASN A 888 2.49 1.63 29.15
CA ASN A 888 2.33 0.58 30.15
C ASN A 888 2.11 1.17 31.55
N PRO A 889 1.25 0.56 32.42
CA PRO A 889 0.99 1.07 33.76
C PRO A 889 2.24 1.32 34.61
N ARG A 890 3.24 0.44 34.55
CA ARG A 890 4.51 0.62 35.26
C ARG A 890 5.25 1.86 34.76
N ALA A 891 5.42 1.96 33.43
CA ALA A 891 6.10 3.11 32.82
C ALA A 891 5.36 4.44 33.08
N ALA A 892 4.03 4.41 33.16
CA ALA A 892 3.21 5.58 33.53
C ALA A 892 3.40 5.98 35.00
N ASN A 893 3.37 5.01 35.93
CA ASN A 893 3.59 5.24 37.33
C ASN A 893 4.97 5.84 37.65
N ASP A 894 6.03 5.30 36.99
CA ASP A 894 7.41 5.82 37.13
C ASP A 894 7.53 7.30 36.73
N ARG A 895 6.55 7.83 35.97
CA ARG A 895 6.50 9.21 35.45
C ARG A 895 5.37 10.06 36.04
N GLY A 896 4.62 9.52 37.02
CA GLY A 896 3.47 10.20 37.63
C GLY A 896 2.32 10.48 36.65
N ILE A 897 2.20 9.70 35.58
CA ILE A 897 1.19 9.85 34.52
C ILE A 897 -0.02 8.99 34.84
N ARG A 898 -1.22 9.58 34.75
CA ARG A 898 -2.50 8.91 34.87
C ARG A 898 -3.21 8.78 33.54
N ASN A 899 -4.11 7.83 33.44
CA ASN A 899 -4.95 7.66 32.24
C ASN A 899 -5.77 8.94 31.96
N GLY A 900 -5.67 9.44 30.73
CA GLY A 900 -6.34 10.68 30.30
C GLY A 900 -5.52 11.97 30.49
N ASP A 901 -4.37 11.92 31.17
CA ASP A 901 -3.48 13.08 31.29
C ASP A 901 -3.01 13.56 29.92
N ASP A 902 -2.83 14.88 29.78
CA ASP A 902 -2.05 15.43 28.68
C ASP A 902 -0.56 15.18 28.96
N VAL A 903 0.14 14.68 27.93
CA VAL A 903 1.56 14.38 28.02
C VAL A 903 2.31 14.93 26.81
N TRP A 904 3.59 15.23 27.01
CA TRP A 904 4.55 15.52 25.93
C TRP A 904 5.34 14.25 25.61
N VAL A 905 5.33 13.87 24.33
CA VAL A 905 6.23 12.83 23.79
C VAL A 905 7.37 13.55 23.10
N LYS A 906 8.59 13.34 23.57
CA LYS A 906 9.81 13.97 23.07
C LYS A 906 10.73 12.92 22.45
N THR A 907 11.31 13.26 21.32
CA THR A 907 12.28 12.42 20.61
C THR A 907 13.62 13.13 20.48
N PRO A 908 14.72 12.46 20.12
CA PRO A 908 16.03 13.10 19.95
C PRO A 908 16.01 14.29 18.97
N THR A 909 15.28 14.16 17.87
CA THR A 909 15.15 15.25 16.87
C THR A 909 14.47 16.49 17.45
N MET A 910 13.47 16.31 18.31
CA MET A 910 12.77 17.39 19.01
C MET A 910 13.64 18.02 20.09
N ALA A 911 14.39 17.21 20.84
CA ALA A 911 15.31 17.72 21.86
C ALA A 911 16.42 18.59 21.28
N ALA A 912 16.80 18.37 20.02
CA ALA A 912 17.73 19.24 19.29
C ALA A 912 17.11 20.58 18.84
N ARG A 913 15.81 20.78 19.04
CA ARG A 913 15.03 21.97 18.66
C ARG A 913 14.40 22.59 19.91
N PRO A 914 15.05 23.50 20.62
CA PRO A 914 14.53 24.09 21.86
C PRO A 914 13.18 24.84 21.68
N ASP A 915 12.91 25.28 20.47
CA ASP A 915 11.66 25.92 20.05
C ASP A 915 10.49 24.95 19.91
N PHE A 916 10.74 23.61 19.96
CA PHE A 916 9.72 22.57 19.77
C PHE A 916 9.56 21.71 21.04
N LYS A 917 8.43 21.88 21.76
CA LYS A 917 8.21 21.22 23.05
C LYS A 917 8.05 19.71 22.98
N GLY A 918 7.57 19.16 21.88
CA GLY A 918 7.24 17.74 21.71
C GLY A 918 5.87 17.55 21.06
N LEU A 919 5.40 16.30 21.01
CA LEU A 919 4.04 15.97 20.59
C LEU A 919 3.10 16.00 21.81
N ARG A 920 2.05 16.81 21.78
CA ARG A 920 1.05 16.87 22.85
C ARG A 920 -0.08 15.88 22.58
N VAL A 921 -0.22 14.86 23.41
CA VAL A 921 -1.19 13.78 23.24
C VAL A 921 -1.82 13.36 24.56
N LYS A 922 -2.92 12.62 24.51
CA LYS A 922 -3.54 12.00 25.68
C LYS A 922 -2.82 10.71 26.07
N ALA A 923 -2.57 10.48 27.35
CA ALA A 923 -2.07 9.20 27.85
C ALA A 923 -3.20 8.18 27.91
N LEU A 924 -2.99 7.02 27.29
CA LEU A 924 -3.82 5.82 27.43
C LEU A 924 -3.02 4.76 28.19
N VAL A 925 -3.24 4.64 29.47
CA VAL A 925 -2.52 3.69 30.32
C VAL A 925 -3.11 2.28 30.12
N THR A 926 -2.28 1.36 29.60
CA THR A 926 -2.75 0.03 29.20
C THR A 926 -1.61 -0.98 29.13
N GLU A 927 -1.92 -2.26 29.40
CA GLU A 927 -0.99 -3.40 29.27
C GLU A 927 -0.82 -3.90 27.82
N ARG A 928 -1.47 -3.26 26.84
CA ARG A 928 -1.33 -3.61 25.42
C ARG A 928 0.10 -3.45 24.92
N VAL A 929 0.88 -2.58 25.52
CA VAL A 929 2.30 -2.36 25.22
C VAL A 929 3.20 -2.80 26.36
N GLY A 930 4.45 -3.16 26.07
CA GLY A 930 5.47 -3.46 27.05
C GLY A 930 5.90 -2.23 27.85
N HIS A 931 6.62 -2.42 28.95
CA HIS A 931 7.08 -1.33 29.82
C HIS A 931 8.14 -0.42 29.14
N ASP A 932 8.78 -0.90 28.12
CA ASP A 932 9.83 -0.24 27.33
C ASP A 932 9.33 0.33 25.99
N THR A 933 8.07 0.11 25.66
CA THR A 933 7.48 0.44 24.36
C THR A 933 6.22 1.29 24.53
N VAL A 934 6.04 2.30 23.69
CA VAL A 934 4.83 3.09 23.57
C VAL A 934 4.32 3.09 22.15
N PHE A 935 3.00 3.23 21.98
CA PHE A 935 2.36 3.25 20.67
C PHE A 935 1.62 4.57 20.44
N LEU A 936 1.83 5.17 19.28
CA LEU A 936 1.08 6.33 18.82
C LEU A 936 0.46 6.07 17.44
N PRO A 937 -0.83 6.41 17.23
CA PRO A 937 -1.41 6.41 15.90
C PRO A 937 -0.84 7.56 15.06
N PHE A 938 -0.47 7.30 13.80
CA PHE A 938 0.21 8.32 12.99
C PHE A 938 -0.71 9.20 12.12
N HIS A 939 -1.99 8.98 12.14
CA HIS A 939 -2.98 9.57 11.23
C HIS A 939 -3.31 11.05 11.44
N PHE A 940 -2.99 11.63 12.58
CA PHE A 940 -3.35 12.99 12.97
C PHE A 940 -2.38 14.03 12.37
N ALA A 941 -2.83 15.25 12.11
CA ALA A 941 -2.01 16.32 11.56
C ALA A 941 -2.61 17.73 11.74
N GLY A 942 -3.34 17.96 12.82
CA GLY A 942 -3.97 19.25 13.10
C GLY A 942 -3.21 20.13 14.09
N ARG A 943 -2.07 19.65 14.64
CA ARG A 943 -1.23 20.38 15.59
C ARG A 943 0.26 20.26 15.22
N TRP A 944 1.02 21.23 15.71
CA TRP A 944 2.47 21.29 15.56
C TRP A 944 3.10 21.79 16.88
N GLY A 945 3.77 20.90 17.62
CA GLY A 945 4.36 21.23 18.92
C GLY A 945 3.36 21.73 19.95
N GLY A 946 2.14 21.22 19.92
CA GLY A 946 1.01 21.67 20.75
C GLY A 946 0.19 22.83 20.18
N ALA A 947 0.71 23.59 19.20
CA ALA A 947 -0.03 24.68 18.55
C ALA A 947 -1.07 24.14 17.57
N ASP A 948 -2.24 24.78 17.51
CA ASP A 948 -3.30 24.45 16.55
C ASP A 948 -2.96 24.99 15.15
N LEU A 949 -3.02 24.16 14.13
CA LEU A 949 -2.73 24.52 12.74
C LEU A 949 -3.94 25.10 11.99
N ALA A 950 -5.11 25.21 12.61
CA ALA A 950 -6.34 25.62 11.94
C ALA A 950 -6.24 26.96 11.19
N SER A 951 -5.49 27.92 11.74
CA SER A 951 -5.31 29.26 11.13
C SER A 951 -4.44 29.27 9.87
N TYR A 952 -3.70 28.19 9.61
CA TYR A 952 -2.80 28.06 8.45
C TYR A 952 -3.41 27.27 7.30
N TYR A 953 -4.54 26.59 7.53
CA TYR A 953 -5.28 25.96 6.44
C TYR A 953 -6.09 27.00 5.66
N PRO A 954 -6.40 26.73 4.38
CA PRO A 954 -7.33 27.58 3.62
C PRO A 954 -8.69 27.67 4.32
N GLN A 955 -9.30 28.84 4.29
CA GLN A 955 -10.61 29.05 4.90
C GLN A 955 -11.65 28.09 4.30
N GLY A 956 -12.37 27.35 5.14
CA GLY A 956 -13.40 26.39 4.73
C GLY A 956 -12.87 25.07 4.15
N ALA A 957 -11.54 24.85 4.16
CA ALA A 957 -10.91 23.63 3.65
C ALA A 957 -9.84 23.13 4.64
N MET A 958 -10.22 22.68 5.82
CA MET A 958 -9.29 22.17 6.83
C MET A 958 -9.69 20.78 7.32
N PRO A 959 -8.75 19.93 7.78
CA PRO A 959 -9.06 18.66 8.39
C PRO A 959 -9.95 18.80 9.63
N VAL A 960 -10.85 17.86 9.83
CA VAL A 960 -11.72 17.79 11.01
C VAL A 960 -10.95 17.24 12.22
N VAL A 961 -10.10 16.24 11.98
CA VAL A 961 -9.30 15.57 13.00
C VAL A 961 -8.13 16.44 13.42
N ARG A 962 -7.97 16.61 14.73
CA ARG A 962 -6.91 17.40 15.35
C ARG A 962 -6.03 16.54 16.23
N GLY A 963 -4.72 16.71 16.11
CA GLY A 963 -3.69 16.01 16.86
C GLY A 963 -2.34 16.17 16.18
N GLU A 964 -1.30 15.66 16.81
CA GLU A 964 0.06 15.74 16.27
C GLU A 964 0.30 14.75 15.15
N ALA A 965 1.14 15.07 14.20
CA ALA A 965 1.68 14.08 13.27
C ALA A 965 2.83 13.35 13.94
N VAL A 966 2.68 12.06 14.25
CA VAL A 966 3.71 11.28 14.95
C VAL A 966 5.07 11.31 14.22
N ASN A 967 5.03 11.34 12.91
CA ASN A 967 6.24 11.38 12.07
C ASN A 967 7.00 12.72 12.16
N THR A 968 6.43 13.76 12.77
CA THR A 968 7.18 14.96 13.15
C THR A 968 8.30 14.63 14.12
N GLY A 969 8.09 13.63 14.98
CA GLY A 969 9.09 13.20 15.97
C GLY A 969 10.03 12.09 15.50
N THR A 970 9.83 11.52 14.33
CA THR A 970 10.71 10.46 13.82
C THR A 970 12.10 10.99 13.48
N THR A 971 13.07 10.09 13.56
CA THR A 971 14.49 10.38 13.39
C THR A 971 14.99 9.87 12.03
N TYR A 972 16.25 10.20 11.69
CA TYR A 972 16.92 9.64 10.51
C TYR A 972 17.03 8.11 10.64
N GLY A 973 16.55 7.38 9.61
CA GLY A 973 16.68 5.93 9.53
C GLY A 973 16.01 5.41 8.26
N TYR A 974 16.75 4.58 7.50
CA TYR A 974 16.30 4.09 6.20
C TYR A 974 16.78 2.67 5.95
N ASP A 975 16.02 1.89 5.20
CA ASP A 975 16.44 0.56 4.72
C ASP A 975 17.63 0.66 3.77
N ALA A 976 18.62 -0.20 3.96
CA ALA A 976 19.88 -0.17 3.22
C ALA A 976 19.77 -0.59 1.74
N VAL A 977 18.60 -1.05 1.27
CA VAL A 977 18.37 -1.43 -0.13
C VAL A 977 17.43 -0.44 -0.82
N THR A 978 16.35 -0.06 -0.16
CA THR A 978 15.22 0.64 -0.79
C THR A 978 15.03 2.08 -0.31
N MET A 979 15.74 2.51 0.71
CA MET A 979 15.49 3.78 1.43
C MET A 979 14.09 3.84 2.07
N MET A 980 13.47 2.69 2.38
CA MET A 980 12.30 2.65 3.24
C MET A 980 12.59 3.37 4.55
N GLN A 981 11.71 4.25 4.98
CA GLN A 981 11.86 4.99 6.23
C GLN A 981 11.66 4.10 7.47
N GLU A 982 12.43 4.37 8.54
CA GLU A 982 12.27 3.75 9.84
C GLU A 982 11.19 4.48 10.65
N THR A 983 10.13 3.78 11.05
CA THR A 983 9.03 4.36 11.85
C THR A 983 8.61 3.49 13.04
N LYS A 984 9.32 2.40 13.30
CA LYS A 984 8.91 1.41 14.30
C LYS A 984 9.84 1.33 15.51
N THR A 985 11.04 1.90 15.42
CA THR A 985 12.06 1.88 16.47
C THR A 985 12.61 3.26 16.82
N THR A 986 11.86 4.32 16.58
CA THR A 986 12.20 5.66 17.10
C THR A 986 12.16 5.63 18.62
N VAL A 987 13.13 6.27 19.28
CA VAL A 987 13.17 6.35 20.74
C VAL A 987 12.54 7.63 21.25
N CYS A 988 11.98 7.61 22.45
CA CYS A 988 11.34 8.77 23.06
C CYS A 988 11.42 8.79 24.59
N GLN A 989 11.11 9.96 25.15
CA GLN A 989 10.77 10.16 26.55
C GLN A 989 9.35 10.77 26.63
N ILE A 990 8.63 10.42 27.69
CA ILE A 990 7.30 10.96 27.97
C ILE A 990 7.30 11.64 29.31
N GLU A 991 6.72 12.84 29.34
CA GLU A 991 6.54 13.62 30.56
C GLU A 991 5.13 14.20 30.62
N LYS A 992 4.62 14.42 31.86
CA LYS A 992 3.32 15.04 32.07
C LYS A 992 3.35 16.48 31.54
N ALA A 993 2.36 16.85 30.72
CA ALA A 993 2.18 18.24 30.34
C ALA A 993 1.62 19.02 31.54
N THR A 994 2.45 19.85 32.14
CA THR A 994 1.97 20.86 33.10
C THR A 994 1.18 21.92 32.36
N ALA A 995 0.10 22.40 32.97
CA ALA A 995 -0.86 23.36 32.39
C ALA A 995 -0.19 24.65 31.92
#